data_31a9ae30709852b7718bc4a553fcbc8b
#
_entry.id   31a9ae30709852b7718bc4a553fcbc8b
#
_cell.length_a   1.000
_cell.length_b   1.000
_cell.length_c   1.000
_cell.angle_alpha   90.00
_cell.angle_beta   90.00
_cell.angle_gamma   90.00
#
_symmetry.space_group_name_H-M   'P 1'
#
loop_
_entity.id
_entity.type
_entity.pdbx_description
1 polymer ?
#
loop_
_entity_poly.entity_id
_entity_poly.type
_entity_poly.pdbx_seq_one_letter_code
_entity_poly.pdbx_strand_id
1 'polypeptide(L)'
;MDQRRAKGHTGFGGEGNHSSATGAAVAAMKDNLGSSAPMAQYQNVPAEATQQQVTRQEYGVGPGPQVHSTTDKVEVLCGPLLNYRRMGKGEVSGTPDWIGSVLIVTTPGQQPGELLLSYAGVVGAGAGGHVEKPELNRSFRGVKLYEDPHKGFWRFEIEVPFQDHESAWTYNIPNMVSAKGDKAHLEKPKRFAIPSKHESMRVMFHSCNGFSVGTDEDAWSGCALWNDVLRVHEEQPFHVMIGGGDQIYNDSVRVNGPLKPWTEISNPHKRRDYPFNEDMRQKCDEYYFNNYTKWYNTEPFASANGQIPQINIWDDHDIIDGFGSYTDHFMRCPVFRGIGGVAHKYYLLFQHHLPPPPSTYTTDAPQTEKNGGMDSVQLRDTYVLTQGEEDPCYIIGKKPGPYVEEKSRNIYCRLGKHMAFAGIDARTERTRHQINYPETYDLFFKTISDRLAASKGDIKHLMLLLGVPIAYPRLQWLENILQSPLIGPLRFLNKRFGIAGSFFNQFDGNVDLLDDLDDHYTAHQHKKERKELILRLQELAKKHSVRISILSGDVHLAAVGRFYSNAKQNIKAEHDWRYIPNVISSAITNKPPPTAVANLLAKRNKIHHLDSETDETLLEIFNQNPGVGEPGVKPKSAENNHATMPSRNYAIICESSHHNAEGAMSNGVNGHTNGDVEGYGDNAAFSPPKNPREPLHMGEKGAGTNHPAAQGINRTGLGGANGLDVTLRVEKNPSDNQGHTQGYGFSIPALESGAYKGQGEKW
;
A
#
# COMPACT_ATOMS: atom_id res chain seq x y z
N MET A 1 -15.31 -68.46 -13.42
CA MET A 1 -14.39 -69.54 -13.02
C MET A 1 -13.39 -68.90 -12.11
N ASP A 2 -13.68 -68.85 -10.86
CA ASP A 2 -13.33 -69.83 -9.81
C ASP A 2 -11.82 -69.85 -9.60
N GLN A 3 -11.27 -69.77 -8.44
CA GLN A 3 -11.63 -69.93 -7.02
C GLN A 3 -10.43 -69.53 -6.18
N ARG A 4 -10.65 -68.83 -5.09
CA ARG A 4 -10.61 -69.30 -3.67
C ARG A 4 -9.21 -69.73 -3.20
N ARG A 5 -8.76 -69.33 -2.07
CA ARG A 5 -9.04 -69.36 -0.62
C ARG A 5 -7.68 -69.32 0.08
N ALA A 6 -7.45 -68.66 1.08
CA ALA A 6 -7.87 -68.50 2.47
C ALA A 6 -6.87 -69.14 3.46
N LYS A 7 -6.57 -68.42 4.52
CA LYS A 7 -6.27 -68.87 5.90
C LYS A 7 -4.90 -69.36 6.30
N GLY A 8 -4.44 -68.82 7.40
CA GLY A 8 -3.65 -69.59 8.37
C GLY A 8 -3.06 -68.67 9.46
N HIS A 9 -3.75 -68.62 10.59
CA HIS A 9 -3.20 -68.23 11.88
C HIS A 9 -2.04 -69.12 12.30
N THR A 10 -1.05 -68.52 13.02
CA THR A 10 -0.67 -68.96 14.37
C THR A 10 0.43 -68.04 14.88
N GLY A 11 0.24 -67.54 16.11
CA GLY A 11 1.19 -66.83 16.90
C GLY A 11 2.20 -67.74 17.55
N PHE A 12 3.23 -67.18 18.06
CA PHE A 12 3.88 -67.48 19.33
C PHE A 12 4.84 -66.36 19.72
N GLY A 13 4.85 -66.05 20.97
CA GLY A 13 5.59 -65.02 21.64
C GLY A 13 7.09 -65.29 21.77
N GLY A 14 7.80 -64.26 22.10
CA GLY A 14 9.21 -64.28 22.45
C GLY A 14 9.60 -62.93 22.96
N GLU A 15 9.61 -62.78 24.27
CA GLU A 15 10.21 -61.64 24.96
C GLU A 15 11.70 -61.55 24.60
N GLY A 16 12.14 -60.36 24.23
CA GLY A 16 13.56 -60.06 24.05
C GLY A 16 13.83 -58.60 24.31
N ASN A 17 14.37 -58.36 25.49
CA ASN A 17 14.90 -57.07 25.91
C ASN A 17 15.78 -56.39 24.87
N HIS A 18 15.40 -55.20 24.47
CA HIS A 18 16.30 -54.14 24.00
C HIS A 18 15.90 -52.80 24.59
N SER A 19 16.18 -52.61 25.86
CA SER A 19 16.39 -51.32 26.48
C SER A 19 17.86 -50.92 26.22
N SER A 20 18.11 -49.73 25.74
CA SER A 20 19.36 -48.94 25.91
C SER A 20 19.94 -48.34 24.61
N ALA A 21 19.10 -47.72 23.75
CA ALA A 21 19.66 -46.81 22.75
C ALA A 21 18.89 -45.45 22.66
N THR A 22 17.68 -45.36 23.19
CA THR A 22 16.87 -44.16 23.12
C THR A 22 17.00 -43.28 24.40
N GLY A 23 17.52 -43.85 25.48
CA GLY A 23 17.74 -43.08 26.73
C GLY A 23 18.99 -42.19 26.70
N ALA A 24 20.03 -42.61 26.00
CA ALA A 24 21.29 -41.86 25.93
C ALA A 24 21.19 -40.64 24.96
N ALA A 25 20.38 -40.71 23.94
CA ALA A 25 20.19 -39.59 22.99
C ALA A 25 19.35 -38.45 23.62
N VAL A 26 18.39 -38.80 24.48
CA VAL A 26 17.57 -37.78 25.19
C VAL A 26 18.32 -37.15 26.34
N ALA A 27 19.24 -37.87 27.00
CA ALA A 27 20.10 -37.28 28.03
C ALA A 27 21.17 -36.37 27.44
N ALA A 28 21.74 -36.70 26.29
CA ALA A 28 22.72 -35.84 25.59
C ALA A 28 22.09 -34.57 25.02
N MET A 29 20.78 -34.56 24.73
CA MET A 29 20.06 -33.32 24.32
C MET A 29 19.69 -32.43 25.54
N LYS A 30 19.61 -32.95 26.75
CA LYS A 30 19.34 -32.16 27.97
C LYS A 30 20.58 -31.48 28.51
N ASP A 31 21.75 -32.05 28.34
CA ASP A 31 23.00 -31.47 28.81
C ASP A 31 23.57 -30.37 27.92
N ASN A 32 23.07 -30.22 26.67
CA ASN A 32 23.44 -29.11 25.80
C ASN A 32 22.49 -27.91 25.84
N LEU A 33 21.48 -27.93 26.72
CA LEU A 33 20.56 -26.81 26.94
C LEU A 33 20.95 -25.98 28.18
N GLY A 34 22.09 -26.24 28.77
CA GLY A 34 22.57 -25.66 30.02
C GLY A 34 23.74 -24.69 29.96
N SER A 35 24.15 -24.22 28.79
CA SER A 35 25.09 -23.11 28.67
C SER A 35 24.44 -21.93 27.96
N SER A 36 23.71 -21.13 28.75
CA SER A 36 23.44 -19.75 28.39
C SER A 36 24.78 -19.06 28.16
N ALA A 37 25.10 -18.75 26.94
CA ALA A 37 26.09 -17.73 26.64
C ALA A 37 25.70 -16.46 27.42
N PRO A 38 26.62 -15.77 28.08
CA PRO A 38 26.28 -14.55 28.80
C PRO A 38 25.71 -13.56 27.75
N MET A 39 24.50 -13.08 28.02
CA MET A 39 24.02 -11.86 27.38
C MET A 39 25.15 -10.84 27.54
N ALA A 40 25.59 -10.27 26.43
CA ALA A 40 26.43 -9.09 26.44
C ALA A 40 25.67 -8.07 27.29
N GLN A 41 26.14 -7.86 28.52
CA GLN A 41 25.70 -6.76 29.33
C GLN A 41 26.10 -5.51 28.53
N TYR A 42 25.10 -4.82 28.01
CA TYR A 42 25.28 -3.43 27.63
C TYR A 42 25.75 -2.73 28.91
N GLN A 43 27.05 -2.43 28.98
CA GLN A 43 27.58 -1.56 29.99
C GLN A 43 26.82 -0.25 29.83
N ASN A 44 26.08 0.11 30.87
CA ASN A 44 25.55 1.45 31.01
C ASN A 44 26.74 2.42 30.91
N VAL A 45 26.83 3.07 29.75
CA VAL A 45 27.66 4.26 29.61
C VAL A 45 27.04 5.29 30.58
N PRO A 46 27.81 5.91 31.47
CA PRO A 46 27.27 6.87 32.42
C PRO A 46 26.52 7.97 31.68
N ALA A 47 25.36 8.35 32.16
CA ALA A 47 24.44 9.33 31.59
C ALA A 47 24.97 10.79 31.64
N GLU A 48 26.28 11.01 31.71
CA GLU A 48 26.89 12.32 31.84
C GLU A 48 27.76 12.76 30.64
N ALA A 49 27.83 11.98 29.57
CA ALA A 49 28.52 12.42 28.35
C ALA A 49 27.51 12.63 27.25
N THR A 50 27.22 13.89 27.02
CA THR A 50 26.48 14.44 25.83
C THR A 50 24.95 14.33 25.90
N GLN A 51 24.32 14.98 26.86
CA GLN A 51 23.14 15.77 26.55
C GLN A 51 23.57 16.94 25.65
N GLN A 52 23.84 16.69 24.38
CA GLN A 52 23.44 17.67 23.39
C GLN A 52 21.91 17.52 23.32
N GLN A 53 21.24 18.38 24.11
CA GLN A 53 19.88 18.74 23.86
C GLN A 53 19.78 19.01 22.36
N VAL A 54 19.07 18.11 21.63
CA VAL A 54 18.37 18.52 20.44
C VAL A 54 17.25 19.40 20.99
N THR A 55 17.62 20.64 21.29
CA THR A 55 16.66 21.70 21.49
C THR A 55 15.75 21.66 20.28
N ARG A 56 14.46 21.43 20.51
CA ARG A 56 13.40 21.83 19.59
C ARG A 56 13.88 23.12 18.94
N GLN A 57 14.24 23.07 17.64
CA GLN A 57 14.55 24.29 16.91
C GLN A 57 13.27 25.10 16.92
N GLU A 58 13.26 26.18 17.70
CA GLU A 58 12.22 27.18 17.67
C GLU A 58 12.12 27.68 16.23
N TYR A 59 10.99 27.45 15.62
CA TYR A 59 10.64 28.03 14.33
C TYR A 59 10.45 29.54 14.55
N GLY A 60 11.54 30.28 14.45
CA GLY A 60 11.51 31.73 14.57
C GLY A 60 10.73 32.32 13.41
N VAL A 61 9.63 33.00 13.75
CA VAL A 61 9.03 34.04 12.90
C VAL A 61 10.00 35.21 12.93
N GLY A 62 11.06 35.14 12.12
CA GLY A 62 12.00 36.23 11.92
C GLY A 62 11.70 36.98 10.63
N PRO A 63 12.21 38.21 10.47
CA PRO A 63 12.14 38.93 9.21
C PRO A 63 12.74 38.06 8.11
N GLY A 64 12.10 38.01 6.94
CA GLY A 64 12.32 37.06 5.85
C GLY A 64 13.75 36.60 5.66
N PRO A 65 13.97 35.31 5.37
CA PRO A 65 15.29 34.71 5.41
C PRO A 65 16.24 35.46 4.49
N GLN A 66 17.34 35.95 5.05
CA GLN A 66 18.50 36.30 4.24
C GLN A 66 18.99 35.00 3.63
N VAL A 67 18.74 34.83 2.34
CA VAL A 67 19.22 33.71 1.55
C VAL A 67 20.74 33.76 1.60
N HIS A 68 21.36 32.91 2.41
CA HIS A 68 22.77 32.61 2.24
C HIS A 68 22.87 31.85 0.92
N SER A 69 23.18 32.57 -0.14
CA SER A 69 23.46 32.01 -1.45
C SER A 69 24.74 31.16 -1.32
N THR A 70 24.57 29.86 -1.11
CA THR A 70 25.64 28.93 -1.46
C THR A 70 25.65 28.89 -2.97
N THR A 71 26.70 29.36 -3.58
CA THR A 71 26.91 29.41 -5.05
C THR A 71 27.11 28.02 -5.65
N ASP A 72 27.20 26.99 -4.82
CA ASP A 72 27.51 25.65 -5.25
C ASP A 72 26.25 24.91 -5.70
N LYS A 73 26.33 24.32 -6.88
CA LYS A 73 25.28 23.47 -7.44
C LYS A 73 25.19 22.17 -6.64
N VAL A 74 23.97 21.73 -6.34
CA VAL A 74 23.67 20.46 -5.66
C VAL A 74 23.27 19.42 -6.70
N GLU A 75 24.10 18.40 -6.85
CA GLU A 75 23.84 17.31 -7.80
C GLU A 75 22.84 16.30 -7.23
N VAL A 76 21.65 16.24 -7.86
CA VAL A 76 20.53 15.41 -7.45
C VAL A 76 20.43 14.15 -8.31
N LEU A 77 20.41 13.00 -7.65
CA LEU A 77 20.22 11.68 -8.24
C LEU A 77 18.73 11.31 -8.39
N CYS A 78 17.88 11.73 -7.43
CA CYS A 78 16.45 11.45 -7.42
C CYS A 78 15.68 12.48 -6.60
N GLY A 79 14.42 12.72 -6.99
CA GLY A 79 13.49 13.61 -6.31
C GLY A 79 13.38 14.99 -6.96
N PRO A 80 12.64 15.93 -6.35
CA PRO A 80 12.05 15.86 -5.01
C PRO A 80 10.83 14.92 -4.93
N LEU A 81 10.71 14.18 -3.81
CA LEU A 81 9.58 13.32 -3.49
C LEU A 81 8.83 13.92 -2.31
N LEU A 82 7.51 14.05 -2.42
CA LEU A 82 6.67 14.70 -1.42
C LEU A 82 5.81 13.68 -0.69
N ASN A 83 5.90 13.61 0.64
CA ASN A 83 5.09 12.74 1.49
C ASN A 83 4.20 13.54 2.43
N TYR A 84 2.98 13.07 2.63
CA TYR A 84 2.12 13.44 3.74
C TYR A 84 2.39 12.50 4.92
N ARG A 85 2.42 13.05 6.13
CA ARG A 85 2.61 12.26 7.36
C ARG A 85 1.38 12.26 8.24
N ARG A 86 0.91 13.42 8.65
CA ARG A 86 -0.20 13.55 9.60
C ARG A 86 -0.72 14.98 9.73
N MET A 87 -1.83 15.12 10.41
CA MET A 87 -2.24 16.40 11.00
C MET A 87 -1.55 16.57 12.36
N GLY A 88 -0.90 17.70 12.56
CA GLY A 88 -0.31 18.13 13.81
C GLY A 88 -1.32 18.78 14.75
N LYS A 89 -0.90 19.04 15.99
CA LYS A 89 -1.60 19.96 16.89
C LYS A 89 -1.03 21.35 16.62
N GLY A 90 -1.80 22.26 16.08
CA GLY A 90 -1.35 23.63 15.87
C GLY A 90 -0.96 24.28 17.20
N GLU A 91 0.34 24.50 17.41
CA GLU A 91 0.85 25.01 18.68
C GLU A 91 0.57 26.51 18.84
N VAL A 92 0.54 27.25 17.73
CA VAL A 92 0.47 28.72 17.74
C VAL A 92 -0.95 29.25 17.56
N SER A 93 -1.81 28.56 16.81
CA SER A 93 -3.12 29.11 16.39
C SER A 93 -4.32 28.33 16.90
N GLY A 94 -4.13 27.17 17.55
CA GLY A 94 -5.22 26.22 17.85
C GLY A 94 -5.80 25.56 16.60
N THR A 95 -5.30 25.90 15.40
CA THR A 95 -5.63 25.29 14.12
C THR A 95 -4.68 24.12 13.90
N PRO A 96 -5.14 22.95 13.42
CA PRO A 96 -4.24 21.86 13.13
C PRO A 96 -3.27 22.21 12.01
N ASP A 97 -2.07 21.59 12.04
CA ASP A 97 -1.07 21.76 11.00
C ASP A 97 -1.06 20.54 10.06
N TRP A 98 -0.83 20.79 8.78
CA TRP A 98 -0.45 19.80 7.81
C TRP A 98 1.04 19.50 7.96
N ILE A 99 1.42 18.25 8.21
CA ILE A 99 2.80 17.84 8.36
C ILE A 99 3.15 16.83 7.26
N GLY A 100 4.20 17.14 6.53
CA GLY A 100 4.73 16.34 5.45
C GLY A 100 6.24 16.44 5.34
N SER A 101 6.83 15.81 4.34
CA SER A 101 8.26 15.87 4.10
C SER A 101 8.59 15.80 2.61
N VAL A 102 9.69 16.47 2.23
CA VAL A 102 10.30 16.34 0.90
C VAL A 102 11.63 15.62 1.03
N LEU A 103 11.85 14.63 0.18
CA LEU A 103 13.12 13.90 0.07
C LEU A 103 13.83 14.27 -1.23
N ILE A 104 15.13 14.47 -1.16
CA ILE A 104 16.02 14.44 -2.30
C ILE A 104 17.18 13.49 -2.04
N VAL A 105 17.66 12.87 -3.11
CA VAL A 105 18.85 12.02 -3.11
C VAL A 105 19.94 12.71 -3.90
N THR A 106 21.10 12.89 -3.31
CA THR A 106 22.24 13.61 -3.90
C THR A 106 23.43 12.71 -4.13
N THR A 107 24.39 13.16 -4.94
CA THR A 107 25.74 12.61 -4.87
C THR A 107 26.34 12.85 -3.47
N PRO A 108 27.30 12.02 -3.02
CA PRO A 108 27.85 12.14 -1.65
C PRO A 108 28.54 13.48 -1.41
N GLY A 109 28.63 13.89 -0.15
CA GLY A 109 29.31 15.12 0.27
C GLY A 109 28.56 16.41 -0.07
N GLN A 110 27.37 16.35 -0.69
CA GLN A 110 26.56 17.52 -0.98
C GLN A 110 25.84 18.03 0.27
N GLN A 111 25.61 19.33 0.33
CA GLN A 111 24.76 19.95 1.34
C GLN A 111 23.73 20.85 0.64
N PRO A 112 22.48 20.40 0.53
CA PRO A 112 21.45 21.20 -0.10
C PRO A 112 21.13 22.47 0.71
N GLY A 113 20.69 23.51 0.01
CA GLY A 113 20.15 24.72 0.63
C GLY A 113 18.81 24.45 1.34
N GLU A 114 18.26 25.51 1.96
CA GLU A 114 16.94 25.40 2.58
C GLU A 114 15.85 25.22 1.53
N LEU A 115 14.84 24.42 1.83
CA LEU A 115 13.61 24.34 1.05
C LEU A 115 12.82 25.62 1.31
N LEU A 116 12.52 26.36 0.25
CA LEU A 116 11.68 27.57 0.28
C LEU A 116 10.24 27.18 -0.02
N LEU A 117 9.33 27.50 0.90
CA LEU A 117 7.89 27.26 0.76
C LEU A 117 7.16 28.59 0.66
N SER A 118 6.27 28.72 -0.32
CA SER A 118 5.49 29.93 -0.56
C SER A 118 4.00 29.60 -0.75
N TYR A 119 3.14 30.42 -0.18
CA TYR A 119 1.70 30.36 -0.41
C TYR A 119 1.39 30.78 -1.86
N ALA A 120 0.68 29.94 -2.59
CA ALA A 120 0.37 30.13 -4.02
C ALA A 120 -1.09 30.60 -4.26
N GLY A 121 -1.90 30.72 -3.20
CA GLY A 121 -3.28 31.21 -3.29
C GLY A 121 -4.35 30.17 -2.95
N VAL A 122 -5.60 30.57 -3.15
CA VAL A 122 -6.78 29.69 -2.99
C VAL A 122 -6.91 28.82 -4.23
N VAL A 123 -7.19 27.51 -4.05
CA VAL A 123 -7.44 26.61 -5.18
C VAL A 123 -8.75 27.02 -5.85
N GLY A 124 -8.75 27.11 -7.20
CA GLY A 124 -9.94 27.44 -7.98
C GLY A 124 -10.32 28.94 -8.01
N ALA A 125 -9.66 29.81 -7.24
CA ALA A 125 -9.85 31.25 -7.39
C ALA A 125 -9.17 31.71 -8.68
N GLY A 126 -9.97 32.22 -9.61
CA GLY A 126 -9.45 32.85 -10.83
C GLY A 126 -8.50 34.01 -10.48
N ALA A 127 -7.66 34.42 -11.43
CA ALA A 127 -6.57 35.40 -11.29
C ALA A 127 -6.97 36.80 -10.72
N GLY A 128 -8.21 37.02 -10.29
CA GLY A 128 -8.75 38.27 -9.77
C GLY A 128 -9.19 38.23 -8.30
N GLY A 129 -9.12 37.12 -7.61
CA GLY A 129 -9.49 37.03 -6.21
C GLY A 129 -8.42 37.66 -5.31
N HIS A 130 -8.63 38.90 -4.85
CA HIS A 130 -7.85 39.47 -3.76
C HIS A 130 -8.18 38.76 -2.44
N VAL A 131 -7.53 37.63 -2.21
CA VAL A 131 -7.39 37.08 -0.87
C VAL A 131 -6.13 37.73 -0.30
N GLU A 132 -6.21 38.36 0.89
CA GLU A 132 -5.02 38.80 1.59
C GLU A 132 -3.99 37.68 1.56
N LYS A 133 -2.87 37.92 0.90
CA LYS A 133 -1.75 36.98 0.89
C LYS A 133 -1.21 36.99 2.31
N PRO A 134 -1.41 35.92 3.10
CA PRO A 134 -0.59 35.80 4.28
C PRO A 134 0.85 35.77 3.79
N GLU A 135 1.72 36.63 4.34
CA GLU A 135 3.16 36.58 4.11
C GLU A 135 3.71 35.32 4.77
N LEU A 136 3.37 34.17 4.17
CA LEU A 136 3.73 32.84 4.66
C LEU A 136 4.83 32.22 3.77
N ASN A 137 5.89 32.97 3.56
CA ASN A 137 7.13 32.38 3.06
C ASN A 137 7.84 31.74 4.26
N ARG A 138 8.09 30.46 4.14
CA ARG A 138 8.81 29.66 5.16
C ARG A 138 10.02 29.00 4.53
N SER A 139 11.05 28.77 5.31
CA SER A 139 12.19 27.96 4.90
C SER A 139 12.40 26.79 5.88
N PHE A 140 12.84 25.68 5.34
CA PHE A 140 13.06 24.46 6.10
C PHE A 140 14.45 23.91 5.77
N ARG A 141 15.22 23.56 6.81
CA ARG A 141 16.55 22.96 6.64
C ARG A 141 16.43 21.47 6.33
N GLY A 142 17.28 21.01 5.43
CA GLY A 142 17.44 19.59 5.16
C GLY A 142 18.16 18.87 6.32
N VAL A 143 17.61 17.71 6.68
CA VAL A 143 18.26 16.77 7.61
C VAL A 143 18.77 15.60 6.82
N LYS A 144 20.09 15.30 6.96
CA LYS A 144 20.70 14.14 6.35
C LYS A 144 20.21 12.88 7.06
N LEU A 145 19.56 11.97 6.33
CA LEU A 145 19.06 10.69 6.85
C LEU A 145 20.14 9.61 6.77
N TYR A 146 20.83 9.56 5.64
CA TYR A 146 21.79 8.53 5.29
C TYR A 146 22.78 9.08 4.28
N GLU A 147 24.03 8.66 4.36
CA GLU A 147 25.04 8.92 3.34
C GLU A 147 26.07 7.79 3.35
N ASP A 148 26.38 7.26 2.18
CA ASP A 148 27.49 6.37 1.92
C ASP A 148 28.39 6.95 0.82
N PRO A 149 29.51 6.30 0.41
CA PRO A 149 30.41 6.82 -0.61
C PRO A 149 29.78 7.07 -1.99
N HIS A 150 28.52 6.65 -2.22
CA HIS A 150 27.87 6.73 -3.53
C HIS A 150 26.66 7.67 -3.54
N LYS A 151 26.02 7.93 -2.39
CA LYS A 151 24.74 8.65 -2.32
C LYS A 151 24.45 9.23 -0.95
N GLY A 152 23.74 10.37 -0.93
CA GLY A 152 23.24 11.01 0.28
C GLY A 152 21.72 11.23 0.22
N PHE A 153 21.01 10.99 1.30
CA PHE A 153 19.56 11.17 1.43
C PHE A 153 19.26 12.33 2.37
N TRP A 154 18.48 13.31 1.90
CA TRP A 154 18.12 14.50 2.64
C TRP A 154 16.61 14.67 2.74
N ARG A 155 16.12 14.88 3.96
CA ARG A 155 14.72 15.15 4.25
C ARG A 155 14.52 16.57 4.70
N PHE A 156 13.52 17.23 4.13
CA PHE A 156 12.99 18.51 4.57
C PHE A 156 11.62 18.28 5.18
N GLU A 157 11.43 18.59 6.46
CA GLU A 157 10.15 18.49 7.12
C GLU A 157 9.37 19.77 6.90
N ILE A 158 8.12 19.67 6.42
CA ILE A 158 7.24 20.78 6.12
C ILE A 158 6.10 20.76 7.12
N GLU A 159 5.84 21.90 7.74
CA GLU A 159 4.72 22.12 8.63
C GLU A 159 3.98 23.38 8.22
N VAL A 160 2.68 23.27 7.94
CA VAL A 160 1.83 24.33 7.41
C VAL A 160 0.48 24.32 8.11
N PRO A 161 0.00 25.45 8.69
CA PRO A 161 -1.32 25.50 9.28
C PRO A 161 -2.41 25.34 8.22
N PHE A 162 -3.42 24.53 8.51
CA PHE A 162 -4.63 24.46 7.69
C PHE A 162 -5.31 25.84 7.65
N GLN A 163 -5.84 26.19 6.47
CA GLN A 163 -6.58 27.43 6.26
C GLN A 163 -8.10 27.18 6.33
N ASP A 164 -8.90 28.24 6.35
CA ASP A 164 -10.36 28.17 6.22
C ASP A 164 -10.82 27.77 4.81
N HIS A 165 -9.94 27.84 3.83
CA HIS A 165 -10.15 27.50 2.44
C HIS A 165 -9.10 26.51 1.95
N GLU A 166 -9.36 25.85 0.84
CA GLU A 166 -8.39 25.01 0.16
C GLU A 166 -7.26 25.88 -0.37
N SER A 167 -6.03 25.56 0.03
CA SER A 167 -4.84 26.36 -0.23
C SER A 167 -3.84 25.64 -1.12
N ALA A 168 -3.27 26.41 -2.07
CA ALA A 168 -2.16 25.93 -2.89
C ALA A 168 -0.85 26.48 -2.35
N TRP A 169 0.17 25.64 -2.38
CA TRP A 169 1.52 25.94 -1.93
C TRP A 169 2.53 25.55 -3.01
N THR A 170 3.62 26.30 -3.09
CA THR A 170 4.77 25.95 -3.94
C THR A 170 6.01 25.82 -3.11
N TYR A 171 6.83 24.83 -3.42
CA TYR A 171 8.14 24.70 -2.81
C TYR A 171 9.24 24.57 -3.86
N ASN A 172 10.44 25.00 -3.48
CA ASN A 172 11.64 24.94 -4.28
C ASN A 172 12.87 24.74 -3.38
N ILE A 173 13.83 23.96 -3.84
CA ILE A 173 15.16 23.85 -3.24
C ILE A 173 16.14 24.49 -4.23
N PRO A 174 16.79 25.61 -3.86
CA PRO A 174 17.67 26.32 -4.79
C PRO A 174 18.88 25.50 -5.24
N ASN A 175 19.39 25.83 -6.42
CA ASN A 175 20.64 25.30 -6.98
C ASN A 175 20.71 23.79 -7.25
N MET A 176 19.56 23.10 -7.28
CA MET A 176 19.50 21.69 -7.69
C MET A 176 19.81 21.55 -9.18
N VAL A 177 20.70 20.62 -9.51
CA VAL A 177 20.98 20.19 -10.89
C VAL A 177 20.93 18.67 -10.98
N SER A 178 20.52 18.13 -12.13
CA SER A 178 20.51 16.68 -12.30
C SER A 178 21.92 16.14 -12.44
N ALA A 179 22.25 15.12 -11.67
CA ALA A 179 23.53 14.40 -11.77
C ALA A 179 23.65 13.58 -13.09
N LYS A 180 22.54 13.29 -13.76
CA LYS A 180 22.49 12.47 -15.00
C LYS A 180 22.09 13.25 -16.26
N GLY A 181 22.21 14.60 -16.24
CA GLY A 181 21.86 15.44 -17.38
C GLY A 181 20.43 16.02 -17.30
N ASP A 182 19.90 16.47 -18.43
CA ASP A 182 18.74 17.34 -18.51
C ASP A 182 17.48 16.79 -17.83
N LYS A 183 17.08 17.45 -16.73
CA LYS A 183 15.79 17.21 -16.06
C LYS A 183 15.16 18.53 -15.69
N ALA A 184 14.48 19.11 -16.66
CA ALA A 184 13.77 20.39 -16.52
C ALA A 184 12.77 20.42 -15.34
N HIS A 185 12.35 19.25 -14.81
CA HIS A 185 11.47 19.19 -13.66
C HIS A 185 12.13 19.63 -12.34
N LEU A 186 13.47 19.56 -12.22
CA LEU A 186 14.17 19.97 -11.00
C LEU A 186 14.22 21.51 -10.83
N GLU A 187 14.21 22.23 -11.93
CA GLU A 187 14.35 23.70 -11.93
C GLU A 187 13.05 24.43 -11.62
N LYS A 188 11.90 23.76 -11.76
CA LYS A 188 10.58 24.37 -11.57
C LYS A 188 10.09 24.17 -10.14
N PRO A 189 9.54 25.22 -9.50
CA PRO A 189 8.83 25.06 -8.23
C PRO A 189 7.73 23.99 -8.35
N LYS A 190 7.61 23.14 -7.33
CA LYS A 190 6.55 22.15 -7.24
C LYS A 190 5.35 22.74 -6.52
N ARG A 191 4.15 22.38 -7.00
CA ARG A 191 2.89 22.86 -6.42
C ARG A 191 2.13 21.69 -5.81
N PHE A 192 1.60 21.88 -4.60
CA PHE A 192 0.70 20.95 -3.96
C PHE A 192 -0.46 21.70 -3.29
N ALA A 193 -1.52 20.98 -2.93
CA ALA A 193 -2.70 21.56 -2.30
C ALA A 193 -2.94 20.96 -0.92
N ILE A 194 -3.49 21.77 -0.03
CA ILE A 194 -3.93 21.39 1.31
C ILE A 194 -5.43 21.72 1.41
N PRO A 195 -6.29 20.80 1.88
CA PRO A 195 -7.72 21.07 1.99
C PRO A 195 -7.99 22.15 3.03
N SER A 196 -9.19 22.70 3.02
CA SER A 196 -9.70 23.51 4.11
C SER A 196 -9.70 22.70 5.43
N LYS A 197 -9.51 23.36 6.57
CA LYS A 197 -9.63 22.71 7.90
C LYS A 197 -11.01 22.10 8.17
N HIS A 198 -12.01 22.46 7.37
CA HIS A 198 -13.39 22.01 7.45
C HIS A 198 -13.71 20.80 6.55
N GLU A 199 -12.77 20.41 5.69
CA GLU A 199 -12.95 19.35 4.69
C GLU A 199 -12.01 18.18 4.90
N SER A 200 -12.39 17.06 4.28
CA SER A 200 -11.50 15.90 4.15
C SER A 200 -10.70 15.96 2.85
N MET A 201 -9.60 15.21 2.81
CA MET A 201 -8.71 15.15 1.65
C MET A 201 -9.38 14.48 0.45
N ARG A 202 -9.10 14.99 -0.74
CA ARG A 202 -9.30 14.23 -1.98
C ARG A 202 -8.15 13.25 -2.14
N VAL A 203 -8.50 11.97 -2.19
CA VAL A 203 -7.55 10.86 -2.20
C VAL A 203 -7.46 10.27 -3.59
N MET A 204 -6.25 10.09 -4.08
CA MET A 204 -5.92 9.20 -5.20
C MET A 204 -5.37 7.89 -4.63
N PHE A 205 -5.86 6.74 -5.08
CA PHE A 205 -5.39 5.44 -4.64
C PHE A 205 -4.90 4.61 -5.83
N HIS A 206 -3.74 4.01 -5.69
CA HIS A 206 -3.13 3.15 -6.70
C HIS A 206 -2.30 2.04 -6.07
N SER A 207 -1.95 1.03 -6.87
CA SER A 207 -0.99 -0.02 -6.54
C SER A 207 -0.31 -0.55 -7.81
N CYS A 208 0.64 -1.46 -7.66
CA CYS A 208 1.30 -2.18 -8.75
C CYS A 208 1.88 -1.21 -9.81
N ASN A 209 2.75 -0.31 -9.32
CA ASN A 209 3.34 0.77 -10.08
C ASN A 209 4.69 0.37 -10.68
N GLY A 210 4.69 -0.58 -11.57
CA GLY A 210 5.86 -1.08 -12.27
C GLY A 210 5.48 -2.19 -13.25
N PHE A 211 6.44 -2.78 -13.93
CA PHE A 211 6.22 -3.89 -14.85
C PHE A 211 6.85 -5.17 -14.35
N SER A 212 6.11 -6.26 -14.42
CA SER A 212 6.63 -7.60 -14.20
C SER A 212 7.68 -7.95 -15.25
N VAL A 213 8.67 -8.76 -14.85
CA VAL A 213 9.77 -9.20 -15.73
C VAL A 213 9.26 -9.80 -17.02
N GLY A 214 9.85 -9.39 -18.15
CA GLY A 214 9.49 -9.88 -19.49
C GLY A 214 8.25 -9.23 -20.09
N THR A 215 7.71 -8.18 -19.48
CA THR A 215 6.67 -7.34 -20.09
C THR A 215 7.31 -6.41 -21.14
N ASP A 216 6.71 -6.33 -22.30
CA ASP A 216 7.03 -5.32 -23.31
C ASP A 216 6.42 -3.98 -22.88
N GLU A 217 7.22 -3.12 -22.25
CA GLU A 217 6.78 -1.84 -21.68
C GLU A 217 6.26 -0.89 -22.75
N ASP A 218 6.84 -0.92 -23.97
CA ASP A 218 6.44 -0.06 -25.08
C ASP A 218 5.04 -0.44 -25.62
N ALA A 219 4.73 -1.74 -25.65
CA ALA A 219 3.40 -2.22 -26.05
C ALA A 219 2.29 -1.75 -25.09
N TRP A 220 2.65 -1.34 -23.88
CA TRP A 220 1.76 -0.79 -22.84
C TRP A 220 1.91 0.72 -22.68
N SER A 221 2.63 1.41 -23.59
CA SER A 221 2.86 2.87 -23.50
C SER A 221 3.49 3.32 -22.16
N GLY A 222 4.35 2.49 -21.55
CA GLY A 222 4.98 2.77 -20.27
C GLY A 222 3.98 3.06 -19.15
N CYS A 223 4.28 4.04 -18.32
CA CYS A 223 3.43 4.46 -17.19
C CYS A 223 2.37 5.54 -17.59
N ALA A 224 1.71 5.37 -18.75
CA ALA A 224 0.83 6.39 -19.34
C ALA A 224 -0.33 6.85 -18.45
N LEU A 225 -0.87 6.01 -17.54
CA LEU A 225 -1.96 6.42 -16.66
C LEU A 225 -1.59 7.57 -15.72
N TRP A 226 -0.32 7.77 -15.45
CA TRP A 226 0.13 8.92 -14.67
C TRP A 226 -0.13 10.26 -15.37
N ASN A 227 -0.26 10.29 -16.70
CA ASN A 227 -0.73 11.46 -17.43
C ASN A 227 -2.20 11.78 -17.10
N ASP A 228 -3.06 10.76 -16.99
CA ASP A 228 -4.45 10.95 -16.58
C ASP A 228 -4.55 11.46 -15.11
N VAL A 229 -3.73 10.92 -14.22
CA VAL A 229 -3.64 11.38 -12.83
C VAL A 229 -3.25 12.87 -12.78
N LEU A 230 -2.25 13.28 -13.55
CA LEU A 230 -1.81 14.69 -13.60
C LEU A 230 -2.88 15.60 -14.20
N ARG A 231 -3.61 15.17 -15.25
CA ARG A 231 -4.74 15.94 -15.81
C ARG A 231 -5.83 16.18 -14.78
N VAL A 232 -6.24 15.11 -14.06
CA VAL A 232 -7.24 15.25 -13.00
C VAL A 232 -6.72 16.12 -11.86
N HIS A 233 -5.44 15.98 -11.48
CA HIS A 233 -4.81 16.80 -10.46
C HIS A 233 -4.72 18.29 -10.84
N GLU A 234 -4.55 18.60 -12.12
CA GLU A 234 -4.54 19.97 -12.63
C GLU A 234 -5.94 20.60 -12.59
N GLU A 235 -6.99 19.85 -12.93
CA GLU A 235 -8.38 20.30 -12.85
C GLU A 235 -8.83 20.49 -11.41
N GLN A 236 -8.58 19.48 -10.57
CA GLN A 236 -8.90 19.47 -9.15
C GLN A 236 -7.83 18.73 -8.36
N PRO A 237 -6.98 19.44 -7.60
CA PRO A 237 -5.82 18.85 -6.95
C PRO A 237 -6.16 17.71 -5.99
N PHE A 238 -5.45 16.60 -6.08
CA PHE A 238 -5.40 15.61 -5.02
C PHE A 238 -4.62 16.17 -3.83
N HIS A 239 -5.09 15.91 -2.62
CA HIS A 239 -4.41 16.31 -1.38
C HIS A 239 -3.46 15.24 -0.87
N VAL A 240 -3.70 14.00 -1.28
CA VAL A 240 -2.87 12.84 -0.93
C VAL A 240 -3.05 11.75 -1.97
N MET A 241 -1.98 11.02 -2.28
CA MET A 241 -2.06 9.74 -2.96
C MET A 241 -1.61 8.62 -2.03
N ILE A 242 -2.35 7.51 -2.07
CA ILE A 242 -2.09 6.31 -1.29
C ILE A 242 -1.55 5.24 -2.22
N GLY A 243 -0.32 4.81 -1.95
CA GLY A 243 0.33 3.69 -2.61
C GLY A 243 0.07 2.40 -1.84
N GLY A 244 -0.68 1.49 -2.47
CA GLY A 244 -1.19 0.28 -1.85
C GLY A 244 -0.33 -0.96 -2.03
N GLY A 245 0.99 -0.78 -2.21
CA GLY A 245 1.94 -1.86 -2.45
C GLY A 245 2.44 -1.89 -3.89
N ASP A 246 3.57 -2.57 -4.11
CA ASP A 246 4.28 -2.67 -5.38
C ASP A 246 4.58 -1.30 -5.98
N GLN A 247 5.10 -0.41 -5.16
CA GLN A 247 5.54 0.92 -5.63
C GLN A 247 6.67 0.80 -6.64
N ILE A 248 7.37 -0.33 -6.61
CA ILE A 248 8.46 -0.68 -7.49
C ILE A 248 8.52 -2.20 -7.67
N TYR A 249 8.95 -2.66 -8.85
CA TYR A 249 9.17 -4.06 -9.17
C TYR A 249 10.67 -4.37 -9.17
N ASN A 250 11.13 -5.11 -8.16
CA ASN A 250 12.55 -5.47 -8.01
C ASN A 250 12.93 -6.84 -8.57
N ASP A 251 12.01 -7.54 -9.24
CA ASP A 251 12.15 -8.93 -9.68
C ASP A 251 13.31 -9.19 -10.62
N SER A 252 13.73 -8.19 -11.38
CA SER A 252 14.89 -8.30 -12.25
C SER A 252 16.20 -8.53 -11.49
N VAL A 253 16.22 -8.35 -10.16
CA VAL A 253 17.36 -8.72 -9.29
C VAL A 253 17.76 -10.19 -9.47
N ARG A 254 16.78 -11.06 -9.75
CA ARG A 254 16.95 -12.53 -9.93
C ARG A 254 17.20 -12.96 -11.38
N VAL A 255 16.79 -12.17 -12.37
CA VAL A 255 16.82 -12.57 -13.79
C VAL A 255 18.04 -11.99 -14.50
N ASN A 256 18.25 -10.68 -14.38
CA ASN A 256 19.34 -9.95 -15.01
C ASN A 256 20.21 -9.22 -13.98
N GLY A 257 19.96 -9.42 -12.70
CA GLY A 257 20.61 -8.75 -11.59
C GLY A 257 21.59 -9.65 -10.81
N PRO A 258 22.01 -9.18 -9.64
CA PRO A 258 23.05 -9.82 -8.83
C PRO A 258 22.68 -11.21 -8.30
N LEU A 259 21.39 -11.56 -8.21
CA LEU A 259 20.96 -12.88 -7.75
C LEU A 259 20.91 -13.94 -8.87
N LYS A 260 21.16 -13.59 -10.13
CA LYS A 260 21.14 -14.54 -11.24
C LYS A 260 22.00 -15.79 -11.00
N PRO A 261 23.28 -15.69 -10.55
CA PRO A 261 24.09 -16.87 -10.27
C PRO A 261 23.48 -17.80 -9.21
N TRP A 262 22.78 -17.25 -8.22
CA TRP A 262 22.08 -18.00 -7.19
C TRP A 262 20.83 -18.70 -7.74
N THR A 263 20.01 -18.02 -8.54
CA THR A 263 18.80 -18.60 -9.14
C THR A 263 19.10 -19.71 -10.14
N GLU A 264 20.25 -19.68 -10.81
CA GLU A 264 20.73 -20.71 -11.75
C GLU A 264 21.23 -21.99 -11.07
N ILE A 265 21.38 -22.01 -9.74
CA ILE A 265 21.75 -23.22 -9.00
C ILE A 265 20.62 -24.23 -9.07
N SER A 266 20.79 -25.32 -9.82
CA SER A 266 19.75 -26.34 -10.04
C SER A 266 19.40 -27.15 -8.80
N ASN A 267 20.36 -27.32 -7.86
CA ASN A 267 20.16 -28.08 -6.63
C ASN A 267 19.49 -27.21 -5.55
N PRO A 268 18.23 -27.52 -5.13
CA PRO A 268 17.52 -26.70 -4.15
C PRO A 268 18.22 -26.59 -2.78
N HIS A 269 18.92 -27.64 -2.35
CA HIS A 269 19.67 -27.59 -1.08
C HIS A 269 20.86 -26.64 -1.17
N LYS A 270 21.65 -26.72 -2.26
CA LYS A 270 22.76 -25.81 -2.47
C LYS A 270 22.29 -24.36 -2.63
N ARG A 271 21.13 -24.15 -3.27
CA ARG A 271 20.52 -22.84 -3.43
C ARG A 271 20.10 -22.27 -2.09
N ARG A 272 19.39 -23.05 -1.26
CA ARG A 272 18.95 -22.64 0.07
C ARG A 272 20.14 -22.30 0.99
N ASP A 273 21.18 -23.10 0.95
CA ASP A 273 22.35 -22.95 1.84
C ASP A 273 23.41 -22.01 1.26
N TYR A 274 23.08 -21.29 0.16
CA TYR A 274 23.98 -20.33 -0.47
C TYR A 274 24.13 -19.08 0.42
N PRO A 275 25.40 -18.61 0.69
CA PRO A 275 25.63 -17.49 1.57
C PRO A 275 25.22 -16.15 0.93
N PHE A 276 24.69 -15.26 1.74
CA PHE A 276 24.54 -13.84 1.40
C PHE A 276 25.72 -13.07 1.94
N ASN A 277 26.85 -13.12 1.21
CA ASN A 277 28.07 -12.48 1.61
C ASN A 277 28.09 -10.99 1.26
N GLU A 278 29.12 -10.28 1.71
CA GLU A 278 29.24 -8.82 1.54
C GLU A 278 29.24 -8.39 0.06
N ASP A 279 29.92 -9.12 -0.82
CA ASP A 279 29.93 -8.83 -2.27
C ASP A 279 28.50 -8.89 -2.86
N MET A 280 27.72 -9.91 -2.49
CA MET A 280 26.32 -10.03 -2.91
C MET A 280 25.46 -8.92 -2.30
N ARG A 281 25.66 -8.61 -1.01
CA ARG A 281 24.96 -7.53 -0.35
C ARG A 281 25.19 -6.18 -1.05
N GLN A 282 26.43 -5.83 -1.35
CA GLN A 282 26.77 -4.58 -2.04
C GLN A 282 26.15 -4.51 -3.43
N LYS A 283 26.22 -5.59 -4.20
CA LYS A 283 25.60 -5.66 -5.53
C LYS A 283 24.07 -5.56 -5.47
N CYS A 284 23.45 -6.16 -4.47
CA CYS A 284 22.01 -6.01 -4.24
C CYS A 284 21.68 -4.57 -3.80
N ASP A 285 22.46 -3.98 -2.91
CA ASP A 285 22.27 -2.60 -2.48
C ASP A 285 22.32 -1.63 -3.67
N GLU A 286 23.32 -1.77 -4.53
CA GLU A 286 23.43 -0.99 -5.75
C GLU A 286 22.24 -1.22 -6.70
N TYR A 287 21.81 -2.48 -6.87
CA TYR A 287 20.69 -2.82 -7.73
C TYR A 287 19.39 -2.15 -7.26
N TYR A 288 19.01 -2.32 -5.99
CA TYR A 288 17.79 -1.73 -5.44
C TYR A 288 17.82 -0.20 -5.50
N PHE A 289 18.94 0.41 -5.17
CA PHE A 289 19.12 1.85 -5.31
C PHE A 289 18.92 2.34 -6.75
N ASN A 290 19.58 1.70 -7.71
CA ASN A 290 19.52 2.08 -9.12
C ASN A 290 18.09 1.89 -9.68
N ASN A 291 17.40 0.83 -9.26
CA ASN A 291 16.03 0.58 -9.68
C ASN A 291 15.08 1.66 -9.13
N TYR A 292 15.17 2.00 -7.83
CA TYR A 292 14.41 3.11 -7.25
C TYR A 292 14.67 4.43 -7.96
N THR A 293 15.95 4.81 -8.15
CA THR A 293 16.28 6.07 -8.79
C THR A 293 15.84 6.12 -10.25
N LYS A 294 15.92 5.01 -10.98
CA LYS A 294 15.41 4.90 -12.35
C LYS A 294 13.90 5.14 -12.35
N TRP A 295 13.16 4.38 -11.56
CA TRP A 295 11.70 4.39 -11.58
C TRP A 295 11.10 5.70 -11.06
N TYR A 296 11.57 6.18 -9.92
CA TYR A 296 11.09 7.43 -9.31
C TYR A 296 11.50 8.69 -10.09
N ASN A 297 12.41 8.58 -11.06
CA ASN A 297 12.73 9.61 -12.03
C ASN A 297 12.01 9.45 -13.38
N THR A 298 11.18 8.42 -13.55
CA THR A 298 10.47 8.19 -14.82
C THR A 298 9.26 9.10 -14.90
N GLU A 299 9.18 9.91 -15.97
CA GLU A 299 8.01 10.74 -16.23
C GLU A 299 6.86 9.89 -16.84
N PRO A 300 5.59 10.22 -16.55
CA PRO A 300 5.09 11.34 -15.74
C PRO A 300 5.00 11.06 -14.23
N PHE A 301 5.36 9.87 -13.76
CA PHE A 301 5.33 9.50 -12.35
C PHE A 301 6.22 10.41 -11.48
N ALA A 302 7.40 10.77 -11.95
CA ALA A 302 8.30 11.69 -11.24
C ALA A 302 7.66 13.06 -10.95
N SER A 303 6.90 13.59 -11.92
CA SER A 303 6.14 14.83 -11.74
C SER A 303 5.02 14.68 -10.72
N ALA A 304 4.30 13.55 -10.72
CA ALA A 304 3.27 13.27 -9.72
C ALA A 304 3.85 13.18 -8.30
N ASN A 305 4.99 12.49 -8.12
CA ASN A 305 5.68 12.34 -6.83
C ASN A 305 6.10 13.68 -6.19
N GLY A 306 6.41 14.68 -7.01
CA GLY A 306 6.78 16.01 -6.52
C GLY A 306 5.60 16.91 -6.20
N GLN A 307 4.38 16.57 -6.60
CA GLN A 307 3.20 17.45 -6.51
C GLN A 307 2.06 16.89 -5.67
N ILE A 308 1.92 15.56 -5.59
CA ILE A 308 0.87 14.90 -4.83
C ILE A 308 1.51 14.22 -3.62
N PRO A 309 1.21 14.68 -2.38
CA PRO A 309 1.78 14.10 -1.18
C PRO A 309 1.42 12.61 -1.04
N GLN A 310 2.40 11.75 -0.75
CA GLN A 310 2.23 10.30 -0.72
C GLN A 310 2.10 9.75 0.70
N ILE A 311 1.39 8.62 0.81
CA ILE A 311 1.46 7.65 1.90
C ILE A 311 1.62 6.29 1.25
N ASN A 312 2.65 5.53 1.63
CA ASN A 312 2.95 4.25 1.02
C ASN A 312 3.03 3.14 2.07
N ILE A 313 2.61 1.95 1.70
CA ILE A 313 2.93 0.69 2.37
C ILE A 313 3.36 -0.28 1.28
N TRP A 314 4.42 -1.02 1.53
CA TRP A 314 5.02 -1.94 0.56
C TRP A 314 4.24 -3.25 0.40
N ASP A 315 4.54 -3.96 -0.69
CA ASP A 315 4.09 -5.33 -0.92
C ASP A 315 5.29 -6.19 -1.39
N ASP A 316 5.06 -7.38 -1.94
CA ASP A 316 6.13 -8.35 -2.22
C ASP A 316 7.11 -7.88 -3.30
N HIS A 317 6.63 -7.29 -4.41
CA HIS A 317 7.50 -6.79 -5.48
C HIS A 317 8.41 -5.62 -5.06
N ASP A 318 8.08 -4.90 -4.00
CA ASP A 318 9.00 -3.94 -3.38
C ASP A 318 10.26 -4.65 -2.83
N ILE A 319 10.16 -5.97 -2.58
CA ILE A 319 11.25 -6.86 -2.19
C ILE A 319 11.62 -7.77 -3.36
N ILE A 320 10.78 -8.75 -3.61
CA ILE A 320 10.80 -9.68 -4.73
C ILE A 320 9.48 -10.46 -4.75
N ASP A 321 8.96 -10.75 -5.94
CA ASP A 321 7.77 -11.54 -6.24
C ASP A 321 7.55 -12.73 -5.27
N GLY A 322 6.37 -12.78 -4.62
CA GLY A 322 5.97 -13.82 -3.69
C GLY A 322 6.70 -13.82 -2.34
N PHE A 323 7.41 -12.74 -1.96
CA PHE A 323 8.13 -12.68 -0.68
C PHE A 323 7.18 -12.84 0.52
N GLY A 324 7.36 -13.89 1.29
CA GLY A 324 6.53 -14.26 2.44
C GLY A 324 5.61 -15.46 2.17
N SER A 325 5.35 -15.82 0.91
CA SER A 325 4.41 -16.90 0.53
C SER A 325 5.08 -18.22 0.20
N TYR A 326 6.41 -18.25 0.04
CA TYR A 326 7.17 -19.48 -0.12
C TYR A 326 7.25 -20.29 1.18
N THR A 327 7.77 -21.53 1.07
CA THR A 327 7.95 -22.40 2.24
C THR A 327 8.92 -21.78 3.27
N ASP A 328 8.61 -21.89 4.55
CA ASP A 328 9.36 -21.25 5.64
C ASP A 328 10.87 -21.57 5.60
N HIS A 329 11.24 -22.83 5.36
CA HIS A 329 12.66 -23.22 5.29
C HIS A 329 13.40 -22.56 4.12
N PHE A 330 12.70 -22.18 3.05
CA PHE A 330 13.28 -21.48 1.92
C PHE A 330 13.34 -19.96 2.20
N MET A 331 12.27 -19.40 2.73
CA MET A 331 12.23 -17.99 3.12
C MET A 331 13.29 -17.60 4.16
N ARG A 332 13.70 -18.57 5.03
CA ARG A 332 14.79 -18.37 6.01
C ARG A 332 16.18 -18.51 5.44
N CYS A 333 16.34 -18.76 4.13
CA CYS A 333 17.68 -18.84 3.55
C CYS A 333 18.40 -17.50 3.60
N PRO A 334 19.75 -17.50 3.66
CA PRO A 334 20.52 -16.26 3.80
C PRO A 334 20.22 -15.22 2.72
N VAL A 335 19.98 -15.66 1.49
CA VAL A 335 19.72 -14.76 0.36
C VAL A 335 18.39 -14.03 0.52
N PHE A 336 17.28 -14.72 0.85
CA PHE A 336 15.98 -14.05 1.05
C PHE A 336 16.01 -13.09 2.24
N ARG A 337 16.63 -13.48 3.35
CA ARG A 337 16.80 -12.60 4.50
C ARG A 337 17.66 -11.38 4.16
N GLY A 338 18.72 -11.60 3.39
CA GLY A 338 19.60 -10.51 2.95
C GLY A 338 18.92 -9.49 2.07
N ILE A 339 18.20 -9.93 1.02
CA ILE A 339 17.46 -9.00 0.16
C ILE A 339 16.30 -8.34 0.89
N GLY A 340 15.64 -9.03 1.82
CA GLY A 340 14.63 -8.44 2.68
C GLY A 340 15.16 -7.24 3.48
N GLY A 341 16.37 -7.37 4.04
CA GLY A 341 17.05 -6.26 4.73
C GLY A 341 17.40 -5.11 3.79
N VAL A 342 17.98 -5.40 2.61
CA VAL A 342 18.32 -4.37 1.62
C VAL A 342 17.09 -3.64 1.11
N ALA A 343 16.02 -4.38 0.78
CA ALA A 343 14.76 -3.79 0.34
C ALA A 343 14.15 -2.89 1.43
N HIS A 344 14.15 -3.35 2.69
CA HIS A 344 13.65 -2.57 3.82
C HIS A 344 14.39 -1.25 4.03
N LYS A 345 15.73 -1.22 3.80
CA LYS A 345 16.51 0.01 3.79
C LYS A 345 15.93 1.04 2.82
N TYR A 346 15.70 0.65 1.57
CA TYR A 346 15.21 1.57 0.54
C TYR A 346 13.73 1.88 0.67
N TYR A 347 12.92 0.95 1.17
CA TYR A 347 11.55 1.20 1.57
C TYR A 347 11.45 2.35 2.59
N LEU A 348 12.28 2.32 3.65
CA LEU A 348 12.29 3.40 4.63
C LEU A 348 12.79 4.72 4.05
N LEU A 349 13.87 4.69 3.26
CA LEU A 349 14.46 5.90 2.68
C LEU A 349 13.53 6.57 1.66
N PHE A 350 13.05 5.82 0.65
CA PHE A 350 12.29 6.38 -0.48
C PHE A 350 10.80 6.54 -0.19
N GLN A 351 10.19 5.59 0.52
CA GLN A 351 8.72 5.61 0.71
C GLN A 351 8.30 6.25 2.02
N HIS A 352 9.17 6.26 3.05
CA HIS A 352 8.86 6.85 4.35
C HIS A 352 9.69 8.07 4.72
N HIS A 353 10.75 8.37 3.99
CA HIS A 353 11.73 9.42 4.30
C HIS A 353 12.30 9.24 5.71
N LEU A 354 12.68 8.02 6.08
CA LEU A 354 13.23 7.64 7.37
C LEU A 354 14.64 7.06 7.24
N PRO A 355 15.51 7.23 8.26
CA PRO A 355 16.81 6.56 8.28
C PRO A 355 16.62 5.05 8.44
N PRO A 356 17.45 4.22 7.77
CA PRO A 356 17.35 2.78 7.88
C PRO A 356 17.93 2.26 9.21
N PRO A 357 17.44 1.13 9.76
CA PRO A 357 18.07 0.49 10.92
C PRO A 357 19.41 -0.14 10.56
N PRO A 358 20.35 -0.27 11.54
CA PRO A 358 21.70 -0.80 11.30
C PRO A 358 21.74 -2.16 10.65
N SER A 359 20.80 -3.04 10.98
CA SER A 359 20.64 -4.39 10.42
C SER A 359 20.54 -4.43 8.89
N THR A 360 20.20 -3.34 8.24
CA THR A 360 19.95 -3.28 6.81
C THR A 360 21.17 -2.82 5.98
N TYR A 361 22.24 -2.34 6.61
CA TYR A 361 23.41 -1.79 5.91
C TYR A 361 24.75 -2.21 6.52
N THR A 362 24.78 -3.08 7.52
CA THR A 362 26.01 -3.60 8.12
C THR A 362 26.19 -5.09 7.83
N THR A 363 27.46 -5.55 7.84
CA THR A 363 27.78 -6.97 7.69
C THR A 363 27.49 -7.78 8.96
N ASP A 364 27.29 -7.13 10.11
CA ASP A 364 26.85 -7.75 11.34
C ASP A 364 25.33 -8.03 11.36
N ALA A 365 24.62 -7.59 10.32
CA ALA A 365 23.22 -7.86 10.19
C ALA A 365 22.92 -9.38 10.19
N PRO A 366 21.81 -9.83 10.75
CA PRO A 366 21.43 -11.23 10.74
C PRO A 366 21.32 -11.82 9.31
N GLN A 367 21.07 -10.96 8.33
CA GLN A 367 20.90 -11.32 6.92
C GLN A 367 22.22 -11.61 6.20
N THR A 368 23.37 -11.20 6.75
CA THR A 368 24.69 -11.36 6.15
C THR A 368 25.53 -12.38 6.91
N GLU A 369 26.55 -12.95 6.26
CA GLU A 369 27.53 -13.75 6.95
C GLU A 369 28.39 -12.88 7.89
N LYS A 370 28.54 -13.32 9.14
CA LYS A 370 29.47 -12.71 10.08
C LYS A 370 30.90 -13.09 9.74
N ASN A 371 31.47 -12.43 8.76
CA ASN A 371 32.88 -12.54 8.45
C ASN A 371 33.61 -11.34 9.04
N GLY A 372 34.11 -11.51 10.25
CA GLY A 372 34.74 -10.45 11.01
C GLY A 372 35.64 -9.55 10.20
N GLY A 373 35.45 -8.26 10.34
CA GLY A 373 36.36 -7.23 9.85
C GLY A 373 35.84 -6.35 8.73
N MET A 374 34.71 -6.67 8.09
CA MET A 374 34.17 -5.79 7.04
C MET A 374 33.40 -4.59 7.59
N ASP A 375 32.81 -4.74 8.77
CA ASP A 375 31.93 -3.74 9.40
C ASP A 375 32.62 -2.42 9.70
N SER A 376 33.86 -2.50 10.17
CA SER A 376 34.62 -1.30 10.54
C SER A 376 34.94 -0.41 9.34
N VAL A 377 35.07 -0.98 8.15
CA VAL A 377 35.35 -0.23 6.93
C VAL A 377 34.09 0.40 6.37
N GLN A 378 32.98 -0.34 6.31
CA GLN A 378 31.71 0.18 5.84
C GLN A 378 31.17 1.31 6.71
N LEU A 379 31.19 1.13 8.04
CA LEU A 379 30.69 2.14 8.97
C LEU A 379 31.54 3.41 9.01
N ARG A 380 32.83 3.35 8.67
CA ARG A 380 33.68 4.55 8.65
C ARG A 380 33.23 5.61 7.64
N ASP A 381 32.73 5.15 6.52
CA ASP A 381 32.35 6.02 5.40
C ASP A 381 30.83 6.12 5.23
N THR A 382 30.06 5.62 6.22
CA THR A 382 28.62 5.65 6.19
C THR A 382 28.08 6.47 7.37
N TYR A 383 27.26 7.47 7.05
CA TYR A 383 26.50 8.25 8.01
C TYR A 383 25.07 7.78 8.03
N VAL A 384 24.51 7.57 9.21
CA VAL A 384 23.08 7.31 9.42
C VAL A 384 22.57 8.18 10.56
N LEU A 385 21.46 8.86 10.33
CA LEU A 385 20.81 9.65 11.36
C LEU A 385 20.34 8.71 12.49
N THR A 386 20.73 9.01 13.72
CA THR A 386 20.19 8.29 14.87
C THR A 386 18.68 8.50 14.95
N GLN A 387 17.92 7.41 14.98
CA GLN A 387 16.48 7.49 15.17
C GLN A 387 16.15 8.11 16.53
N GLY A 388 15.35 9.17 16.50
CA GLY A 388 14.77 9.77 17.69
C GLY A 388 13.44 9.09 18.09
N GLU A 389 12.52 9.84 18.67
CA GLU A 389 11.16 9.37 18.91
C GLU A 389 10.45 9.08 17.55
N GLU A 390 9.74 7.96 17.51
CA GLU A 390 8.95 7.58 16.34
C GLU A 390 7.82 8.60 16.10
N ASP A 391 7.61 8.95 14.83
CA ASP A 391 6.47 9.82 14.49
C ASP A 391 5.16 9.16 14.93
N PRO A 392 4.26 9.90 15.58
CA PRO A 392 3.01 9.36 16.10
C PRO A 392 2.09 8.72 15.04
N CYS A 393 2.32 8.94 13.74
CA CYS A 393 1.56 8.26 12.70
C CYS A 393 1.89 6.76 12.61
N TYR A 394 3.04 6.31 13.08
CA TYR A 394 3.44 4.92 13.01
C TYR A 394 2.93 4.09 14.20
N ILE A 395 2.54 2.87 13.90
CA ILE A 395 2.20 1.81 14.86
C ILE A 395 3.21 0.69 14.62
N ILE A 396 4.24 0.65 15.44
CA ILE A 396 5.38 -0.25 15.25
C ILE A 396 5.08 -1.61 15.88
N GLY A 397 5.25 -2.70 15.10
CA GLY A 397 5.14 -4.06 15.59
C GLY A 397 6.06 -4.35 16.77
N LYS A 398 5.63 -5.25 17.64
CA LYS A 398 6.39 -5.55 18.90
C LYS A 398 7.61 -6.43 18.64
N LYS A 399 7.53 -7.29 17.65
CA LYS A 399 8.55 -8.30 17.32
C LYS A 399 9.04 -8.09 15.89
N PRO A 400 10.31 -8.41 15.60
CA PRO A 400 10.78 -8.49 14.22
C PRO A 400 10.02 -9.54 13.41
N GLY A 401 9.90 -9.30 12.12
CA GLY A 401 9.36 -10.28 11.18
C GLY A 401 10.27 -11.51 11.04
N PRO A 402 9.73 -12.61 10.49
CA PRO A 402 10.46 -13.88 10.45
C PRO A 402 11.54 -13.94 9.37
N TYR A 403 11.49 -13.05 8.38
CA TYR A 403 12.37 -13.06 7.21
C TYR A 403 13.07 -11.73 6.99
N VAL A 404 12.37 -10.61 7.06
CA VAL A 404 12.95 -9.27 7.00
C VAL A 404 13.76 -8.97 8.28
N GLU A 405 13.35 -9.53 9.40
CA GLU A 405 13.95 -9.37 10.73
C GLU A 405 13.91 -7.93 11.27
N GLU A 406 13.00 -7.13 10.73
CA GLU A 406 12.66 -5.79 11.19
C GLU A 406 11.22 -5.75 11.73
N LYS A 407 10.89 -4.71 12.48
CA LYS A 407 9.53 -4.53 13.00
C LYS A 407 8.63 -3.94 11.94
N SER A 408 7.40 -4.47 11.83
CA SER A 408 6.38 -3.93 10.93
C SER A 408 6.05 -2.47 11.25
N ARG A 409 5.82 -1.68 10.19
CA ARG A 409 5.45 -0.26 10.27
C ARG A 409 4.05 -0.04 9.73
N ASN A 410 3.08 -0.11 10.64
CA ASN A 410 1.71 0.22 10.30
C ASN A 410 1.50 1.73 10.46
N ILE A 411 0.52 2.29 9.77
CA ILE A 411 0.27 3.73 9.75
C ILE A 411 -1.13 4.02 10.27
N TYR A 412 -1.28 5.13 10.98
CA TYR A 412 -2.55 5.79 11.23
C TYR A 412 -2.38 7.30 11.14
N CYS A 413 -3.17 7.95 10.27
CA CYS A 413 -3.22 9.42 10.19
C CYS A 413 -4.63 9.90 9.84
N ARG A 414 -4.93 11.15 10.18
CA ARG A 414 -6.16 11.83 9.73
C ARG A 414 -5.96 12.35 8.32
N LEU A 415 -6.99 12.24 7.50
CA LEU A 415 -7.03 12.81 6.15
C LEU A 415 -8.05 13.96 6.10
N GLY A 416 -7.81 15.00 6.90
CA GLY A 416 -8.71 16.12 7.08
C GLY A 416 -9.74 15.89 8.20
N LYS A 417 -10.92 16.47 8.07
CA LYS A 417 -11.89 16.57 9.17
C LYS A 417 -12.59 15.26 9.49
N HIS A 418 -13.15 14.58 8.48
CA HIS A 418 -14.06 13.44 8.68
C HIS A 418 -13.47 12.10 8.26
N MET A 419 -12.27 12.09 7.70
CA MET A 419 -11.61 10.88 7.22
C MET A 419 -10.33 10.58 7.99
N ALA A 420 -10.07 9.30 8.18
CA ALA A 420 -8.81 8.78 8.67
C ALA A 420 -8.32 7.64 7.77
N PHE A 421 -7.02 7.46 7.74
CA PHE A 421 -6.33 6.36 7.08
C PHE A 421 -5.68 5.46 8.12
N ALA A 422 -5.77 4.17 7.90
CA ALA A 422 -4.99 3.16 8.58
C ALA A 422 -4.41 2.20 7.54
N GLY A 423 -3.15 1.85 7.66
CA GLY A 423 -2.49 0.90 6.77
C GLY A 423 -1.77 -0.18 7.55
N ILE A 424 -1.96 -1.42 7.17
CA ILE A 424 -1.27 -2.57 7.76
C ILE A 424 -0.09 -2.94 6.87
N ASP A 425 1.10 -3.04 7.46
CA ASP A 425 2.26 -3.66 6.85
C ASP A 425 2.07 -5.17 6.84
N ALA A 426 1.58 -5.69 5.74
CA ALA A 426 1.24 -7.10 5.57
C ALA A 426 2.42 -7.95 5.02
N ARG A 427 3.64 -7.39 4.94
CA ARG A 427 4.83 -8.09 4.42
C ARG A 427 5.89 -8.37 5.46
N THR A 428 6.18 -7.44 6.35
CA THR A 428 7.27 -7.60 7.32
C THR A 428 7.10 -8.83 8.22
N GLU A 429 5.86 -9.10 8.69
CA GLU A 429 5.57 -10.23 9.59
C GLU A 429 5.07 -11.49 8.88
N ARG A 430 4.96 -11.42 7.55
CA ARG A 430 4.27 -12.45 6.77
C ARG A 430 5.01 -13.77 6.73
N THR A 431 4.23 -14.83 6.85
CA THR A 431 4.59 -16.21 6.48
C THR A 431 3.50 -16.80 5.60
N ARG A 432 3.75 -17.96 5.01
CA ARG A 432 2.75 -18.70 4.25
C ARG A 432 1.45 -18.98 5.01
N HIS A 433 1.46 -18.97 6.35
CA HIS A 433 0.33 -19.36 7.20
C HIS A 433 -0.21 -18.25 8.09
N GLN A 434 0.43 -17.08 8.08
CA GLN A 434 0.10 -15.95 8.93
C GLN A 434 0.52 -14.67 8.20
N ILE A 435 -0.32 -13.66 8.21
CA ILE A 435 -0.03 -12.36 7.58
C ILE A 435 0.64 -11.43 8.61
N ASN A 436 0.00 -11.22 9.76
CA ASN A 436 0.58 -10.43 10.84
C ASN A 436 0.51 -11.20 12.17
N TYR A 437 1.39 -10.82 13.10
CA TYR A 437 1.33 -11.37 14.46
C TYR A 437 0.04 -10.93 15.17
N PRO A 438 -0.57 -11.81 16.00
CA PRO A 438 -1.73 -11.44 16.81
C PRO A 438 -1.48 -10.21 17.68
N GLU A 439 -0.29 -10.07 18.25
CA GLU A 439 0.09 -8.94 19.08
C GLU A 439 0.18 -7.61 18.30
N THR A 440 0.47 -7.69 17.00
CA THR A 440 0.47 -6.53 16.10
C THR A 440 -0.97 -6.12 15.79
N TYR A 441 -1.86 -7.07 15.49
CA TYR A 441 -3.28 -6.78 15.36
C TYR A 441 -3.86 -6.16 16.65
N ASP A 442 -3.53 -6.68 17.82
CA ASP A 442 -4.02 -6.13 19.09
C ASP A 442 -3.57 -4.70 19.31
N LEU A 443 -2.30 -4.41 19.05
CA LEU A 443 -1.75 -3.06 19.13
C LEU A 443 -2.42 -2.13 18.12
N PHE A 444 -2.57 -2.58 16.87
CA PHE A 444 -3.16 -1.83 15.77
C PHE A 444 -4.60 -1.45 16.10
N PHE A 445 -5.45 -2.41 16.42
CA PHE A 445 -6.85 -2.16 16.75
C PHE A 445 -7.04 -1.31 17.99
N LYS A 446 -6.21 -1.54 19.04
CA LYS A 446 -6.22 -0.71 20.24
C LYS A 446 -5.90 0.75 19.89
N THR A 447 -4.82 0.98 19.16
CA THR A 447 -4.40 2.34 18.78
C THR A 447 -5.46 3.05 17.94
N ILE A 448 -6.03 2.38 16.95
CA ILE A 448 -7.10 2.96 16.12
C ILE A 448 -8.32 3.27 16.98
N SER A 449 -8.75 2.34 17.83
CA SER A 449 -9.91 2.57 18.71
C SER A 449 -9.69 3.77 19.65
N ASP A 450 -8.49 3.92 20.22
CA ASP A 450 -8.13 5.05 21.07
C ASP A 450 -8.16 6.38 20.28
N ARG A 451 -7.64 6.38 19.06
CA ARG A 451 -7.63 7.55 18.17
C ARG A 451 -9.04 7.95 17.70
N LEU A 452 -9.87 6.97 17.35
CA LEU A 452 -11.27 7.22 17.00
C LEU A 452 -12.05 7.75 18.20
N ALA A 453 -11.85 7.23 19.40
CA ALA A 453 -12.46 7.75 20.62
C ALA A 453 -12.02 9.20 20.90
N ALA A 454 -10.73 9.52 20.71
CA ALA A 454 -10.19 10.86 20.89
C ALA A 454 -10.76 11.87 19.86
N SER A 455 -11.21 11.41 18.70
CA SER A 455 -11.86 12.26 17.68
C SER A 455 -13.28 12.71 18.07
N LYS A 456 -13.86 12.15 19.12
CA LYS A 456 -15.22 12.48 19.63
C LYS A 456 -16.31 12.38 18.56
N GLY A 457 -16.14 11.47 17.59
CA GLY A 457 -17.09 11.25 16.51
C GLY A 457 -16.93 12.18 15.29
N ASP A 458 -15.87 12.98 15.22
CA ASP A 458 -15.55 13.75 14.01
C ASP A 458 -15.25 12.84 12.84
N ILE A 459 -14.49 11.76 13.07
CA ILE A 459 -14.16 10.80 12.00
C ILE A 459 -15.40 9.97 11.65
N LYS A 460 -15.81 10.05 10.39
CA LYS A 460 -16.95 9.33 9.81
C LYS A 460 -16.50 8.14 8.95
N HIS A 461 -15.32 8.25 8.35
CA HIS A 461 -14.75 7.21 7.50
C HIS A 461 -13.33 6.84 7.95
N LEU A 462 -13.08 5.53 8.03
CA LEU A 462 -11.76 4.95 8.19
C LEU A 462 -11.43 4.18 6.90
N MET A 463 -10.46 4.66 6.14
CA MET A 463 -9.90 3.92 5.02
C MET A 463 -8.80 3.00 5.53
N LEU A 464 -8.97 1.70 5.31
CA LEU A 464 -8.02 0.66 5.73
C LEU A 464 -7.29 0.09 4.50
N LEU A 465 -5.99 0.27 4.42
CA LEU A 465 -5.15 -0.36 3.40
C LEU A 465 -4.69 -1.72 3.86
N LEU A 466 -4.92 -2.74 3.04
CA LEU A 466 -4.50 -4.13 3.29
C LEU A 466 -3.49 -4.67 2.24
N GLY A 467 -3.12 -3.91 1.21
CA GLY A 467 -2.33 -4.39 0.07
C GLY A 467 -3.15 -5.35 -0.80
N VAL A 468 -3.36 -6.56 -0.34
CA VAL A 468 -4.06 -7.65 -1.06
C VAL A 468 -5.58 -7.62 -0.80
N PRO A 469 -6.43 -8.00 -1.79
CA PRO A 469 -7.89 -8.03 -1.64
C PRO A 469 -8.38 -9.00 -0.57
N ILE A 470 -9.41 -8.58 0.18
CA ILE A 470 -10.01 -9.40 1.24
C ILE A 470 -11.47 -9.80 0.93
N ALA A 471 -12.25 -8.97 0.26
CA ALA A 471 -13.56 -9.29 -0.29
C ALA A 471 -13.41 -9.60 -1.78
N TYR A 472 -13.02 -10.85 -2.09
CA TYR A 472 -12.62 -11.27 -3.43
C TYR A 472 -13.00 -12.73 -3.69
N PRO A 473 -13.23 -13.16 -4.94
CA PRO A 473 -13.62 -14.54 -5.25
C PRO A 473 -12.59 -15.55 -4.75
N ARG A 474 -13.09 -16.61 -4.13
CA ARG A 474 -12.25 -17.70 -3.62
C ARG A 474 -11.89 -18.68 -4.73
N LEU A 475 -10.60 -18.90 -4.93
CA LEU A 475 -10.09 -19.86 -5.93
C LEU A 475 -9.65 -21.20 -5.32
N GLN A 476 -10.16 -21.53 -4.13
CA GLN A 476 -9.83 -22.77 -3.39
C GLN A 476 -9.88 -24.06 -4.24
N TRP A 477 -10.78 -24.12 -5.22
CA TRP A 477 -10.83 -25.25 -6.14
C TRP A 477 -9.58 -25.33 -7.03
N LEU A 478 -9.02 -24.17 -7.42
CA LEU A 478 -7.79 -24.07 -8.20
C LEU A 478 -6.58 -24.44 -7.34
N GLU A 479 -6.51 -23.91 -6.10
CA GLU A 479 -5.52 -24.33 -5.09
C GLU A 479 -5.53 -25.86 -4.93
N ASN A 480 -6.69 -26.46 -4.75
CA ASN A 480 -6.83 -27.92 -4.60
C ASN A 480 -6.36 -28.70 -5.85
N ILE A 481 -6.63 -28.19 -7.05
CA ILE A 481 -6.13 -28.80 -8.30
C ILE A 481 -4.61 -28.67 -8.37
N LEU A 482 -4.07 -27.50 -8.08
CA LEU A 482 -2.64 -27.22 -8.16
C LEU A 482 -1.82 -27.96 -7.10
N GLN A 483 -2.40 -28.23 -5.94
CA GLN A 483 -1.80 -29.05 -4.87
C GLN A 483 -1.97 -30.56 -5.12
N SER A 484 -2.85 -30.97 -6.05
CA SER A 484 -3.13 -32.36 -6.32
C SER A 484 -1.94 -33.10 -6.97
N PRO A 485 -1.69 -34.39 -6.62
CA PRO A 485 -0.70 -35.25 -7.31
C PRO A 485 -0.95 -35.38 -8.83
N LEU A 486 -2.17 -35.07 -9.29
CA LEU A 486 -2.55 -35.13 -10.72
C LEU A 486 -1.83 -34.06 -11.58
N ILE A 487 -1.19 -33.07 -10.98
CA ILE A 487 -0.37 -32.09 -11.71
C ILE A 487 1.02 -32.62 -12.11
N GLY A 488 1.45 -33.72 -11.57
CA GLY A 488 2.71 -34.36 -11.98
C GLY A 488 2.89 -34.47 -13.50
N PRO A 489 1.88 -34.91 -14.25
CA PRO A 489 1.93 -34.94 -15.73
C PRO A 489 2.02 -33.56 -16.36
N LEU A 490 1.37 -32.53 -15.79
CA LEU A 490 1.44 -31.16 -16.28
C LEU A 490 2.83 -30.54 -16.04
N ARG A 491 3.45 -30.81 -14.89
CA ARG A 491 4.86 -30.45 -14.61
C ARG A 491 5.79 -31.10 -15.64
N PHE A 492 5.55 -32.36 -16.00
CA PHE A 492 6.32 -33.05 -17.01
C PHE A 492 6.13 -32.47 -18.42
N LEU A 493 4.88 -32.12 -18.80
CA LEU A 493 4.56 -31.50 -20.08
C LEU A 493 5.18 -30.11 -20.21
N ASN A 494 5.15 -29.32 -19.14
CA ASN A 494 5.80 -27.99 -19.12
C ASN A 494 7.31 -28.10 -19.31
N LYS A 495 7.95 -29.01 -18.60
CA LYS A 495 9.40 -29.27 -18.69
C LYS A 495 9.83 -29.73 -20.08
N ARG A 496 8.91 -30.35 -20.85
CA ARG A 496 9.21 -30.93 -22.18
C ARG A 496 8.79 -30.04 -23.35
N PHE A 497 7.78 -29.20 -23.20
CA PHE A 497 7.16 -28.45 -24.31
C PHE A 497 7.11 -26.93 -24.09
N GLY A 498 7.52 -26.41 -22.93
CA GLY A 498 7.56 -24.98 -22.65
C GLY A 498 6.19 -24.27 -22.75
N ILE A 499 5.09 -25.02 -22.73
CA ILE A 499 3.74 -24.49 -22.97
C ILE A 499 3.22 -23.66 -21.78
N ALA A 500 3.85 -23.77 -20.63
CA ALA A 500 3.44 -23.14 -19.39
C ALA A 500 4.61 -22.47 -18.66
N GLY A 501 5.48 -21.77 -19.40
CA GLY A 501 6.72 -21.19 -18.90
C GLY A 501 6.55 -20.18 -17.74
N SER A 502 5.34 -19.71 -17.48
CA SER A 502 5.02 -18.81 -16.36
C SER A 502 4.23 -19.51 -15.23
N PHE A 503 4.04 -20.81 -15.28
CA PHE A 503 3.23 -21.54 -14.30
C PHE A 503 4.05 -22.17 -13.17
N PHE A 504 5.36 -22.19 -13.25
CA PHE A 504 6.21 -22.87 -12.26
C PHE A 504 7.27 -21.91 -11.74
N ASN A 505 7.28 -21.77 -10.43
CA ASN A 505 8.24 -20.97 -9.71
C ASN A 505 9.68 -21.50 -9.93
N GLN A 506 10.56 -20.58 -10.28
CA GLN A 506 11.97 -20.89 -10.48
C GLN A 506 12.72 -21.14 -9.16
N PHE A 507 12.17 -20.75 -8.00
CA PHE A 507 12.85 -20.86 -6.73
C PHE A 507 12.74 -22.24 -6.09
N ASP A 508 11.53 -22.72 -5.81
CA ASP A 508 11.30 -23.98 -5.11
C ASP A 508 10.72 -25.08 -6.00
N GLY A 509 10.38 -24.74 -7.25
CA GLY A 509 9.82 -25.67 -8.24
C GLY A 509 8.32 -25.96 -8.04
N ASN A 510 7.64 -25.21 -7.18
CA ASN A 510 6.19 -25.23 -7.05
C ASN A 510 5.53 -24.52 -8.23
N VAL A 511 4.21 -24.51 -8.27
CA VAL A 511 3.46 -23.81 -9.29
C VAL A 511 3.41 -22.34 -8.91
N ASP A 512 3.95 -21.46 -9.72
CA ASP A 512 4.00 -20.00 -9.49
C ASP A 512 2.62 -19.44 -9.13
N LEU A 513 1.61 -19.85 -9.88
CA LEU A 513 0.22 -19.48 -9.61
C LEU A 513 -0.29 -19.96 -8.23
N LEU A 514 0.33 -20.95 -7.61
CA LEU A 514 -0.05 -21.43 -6.27
C LEU A 514 0.50 -20.49 -5.19
N ASP A 515 1.70 -19.98 -5.38
CA ASP A 515 2.32 -19.04 -4.45
C ASP A 515 1.55 -17.71 -4.46
N ASP A 516 1.13 -17.21 -5.63
CA ASP A 516 0.21 -16.06 -5.76
C ASP A 516 -1.13 -16.32 -5.07
N LEU A 517 -1.72 -17.50 -5.23
CA LEU A 517 -2.99 -17.86 -4.58
C LEU A 517 -2.84 -17.98 -3.06
N ASP A 518 -1.72 -18.49 -2.56
CA ASP A 518 -1.42 -18.56 -1.12
C ASP A 518 -1.18 -17.18 -0.51
N ASP A 519 -0.86 -16.18 -1.31
CA ASP A 519 -0.66 -14.79 -0.88
C ASP A 519 -1.98 -14.08 -0.51
N HIS A 520 -3.10 -14.46 -1.10
CA HIS A 520 -4.38 -13.81 -0.87
C HIS A 520 -4.97 -14.06 0.52
N TYR A 521 -5.65 -13.04 1.10
CA TYR A 521 -6.48 -13.23 2.31
C TYR A 521 -7.56 -14.30 2.14
N THR A 522 -8.01 -14.53 0.91
CA THR A 522 -9.02 -15.54 0.57
C THR A 522 -8.46 -16.95 0.48
N ALA A 523 -7.14 -17.15 0.53
CA ALA A 523 -6.49 -18.44 0.56
C ALA A 523 -6.97 -19.31 1.74
N HIS A 524 -6.97 -20.62 1.54
CA HIS A 524 -7.40 -21.56 2.59
C HIS A 524 -6.61 -21.39 3.89
N GLN A 525 -5.33 -21.11 3.79
CA GLN A 525 -4.41 -20.97 4.92
C GLN A 525 -4.74 -19.76 5.80
N HIS A 526 -5.23 -18.65 5.19
CA HIS A 526 -5.55 -17.40 5.87
C HIS A 526 -7.00 -17.28 6.31
N LYS A 527 -7.84 -18.29 6.05
CA LYS A 527 -9.29 -18.25 6.31
C LYS A 527 -9.66 -17.83 7.75
N LYS A 528 -8.92 -18.31 8.75
CA LYS A 528 -9.18 -18.00 10.16
C LYS A 528 -8.80 -16.55 10.47
N GLU A 529 -7.59 -16.15 10.09
CA GLU A 529 -7.06 -14.79 10.27
C GLU A 529 -7.93 -13.75 9.56
N ARG A 530 -8.31 -14.02 8.31
CA ARG A 530 -9.23 -13.21 7.53
C ARG A 530 -10.57 -12.99 8.25
N LYS A 531 -11.18 -14.08 8.76
CA LYS A 531 -12.46 -13.99 9.47
C LYS A 531 -12.33 -13.14 10.72
N GLU A 532 -11.28 -13.38 11.51
CA GLU A 532 -11.04 -12.62 12.74
C GLU A 532 -10.80 -11.12 12.46
N LEU A 533 -10.03 -10.81 11.43
CA LEU A 533 -9.80 -9.42 10.99
C LEU A 533 -11.12 -8.71 10.66
N ILE A 534 -12.00 -9.33 9.85
CA ILE A 534 -13.29 -8.72 9.49
C ILE A 534 -14.20 -8.55 10.69
N LEU A 535 -14.27 -9.51 11.59
CA LEU A 535 -15.08 -9.39 12.82
C LEU A 535 -14.58 -8.24 13.71
N ARG A 536 -13.26 -8.08 13.86
CA ARG A 536 -12.68 -6.96 14.60
C ARG A 536 -12.96 -5.60 13.93
N LEU A 537 -12.95 -5.53 12.61
CA LEU A 537 -13.33 -4.33 11.86
C LEU A 537 -14.81 -4.00 12.06
N GLN A 538 -15.69 -4.98 12.03
CA GLN A 538 -17.11 -4.80 12.28
C GLN A 538 -17.39 -4.29 13.70
N GLU A 539 -16.69 -4.84 14.69
CA GLU A 539 -16.78 -4.37 16.08
C GLU A 539 -16.28 -2.92 16.22
N LEU A 540 -15.17 -2.58 15.57
CA LEU A 540 -14.63 -1.21 15.54
C LEU A 540 -15.64 -0.23 14.92
N ALA A 541 -16.24 -0.60 13.77
CA ALA A 541 -17.25 0.20 13.09
C ALA A 541 -18.49 0.43 13.99
N LYS A 542 -18.98 -0.62 14.62
CA LYS A 542 -20.12 -0.57 15.55
C LYS A 542 -19.83 0.31 16.76
N LYS A 543 -18.67 0.12 17.38
CA LYS A 543 -18.26 0.82 18.60
C LYS A 543 -18.12 2.32 18.41
N HIS A 544 -17.55 2.75 17.29
CA HIS A 544 -17.24 4.16 17.05
C HIS A 544 -18.17 4.85 16.06
N SER A 545 -19.19 4.14 15.53
CA SER A 545 -20.08 4.65 14.47
C SER A 545 -19.29 5.21 13.28
N VAL A 546 -18.28 4.47 12.83
CA VAL A 546 -17.39 4.83 11.72
C VAL A 546 -17.59 3.85 10.56
N ARG A 547 -17.72 4.38 9.33
CA ARG A 547 -17.75 3.56 8.13
C ARG A 547 -16.31 3.14 7.80
N ILE A 548 -16.08 1.84 7.69
CA ILE A 548 -14.78 1.31 7.26
C ILE A 548 -14.86 0.97 5.79
N SER A 549 -13.89 1.44 5.02
CA SER A 549 -13.69 1.12 3.60
C SER A 549 -12.29 0.56 3.42
N ILE A 550 -12.17 -0.62 2.80
CA ILE A 550 -10.88 -1.27 2.58
C ILE A 550 -10.34 -0.87 1.20
N LEU A 551 -9.05 -0.56 1.14
CA LEU A 551 -8.28 -0.33 -0.08
C LEU A 551 -7.36 -1.53 -0.29
N SER A 552 -7.26 -2.02 -1.53
CA SER A 552 -6.37 -3.12 -1.88
C SER A 552 -5.96 -3.11 -3.33
N GLY A 553 -4.81 -3.72 -3.62
CA GLY A 553 -4.16 -3.79 -4.92
C GLY A 553 -3.93 -5.20 -5.41
N ASP A 554 -2.70 -5.52 -5.79
CA ASP A 554 -2.12 -6.82 -6.10
C ASP A 554 -2.66 -7.54 -7.37
N VAL A 555 -3.95 -7.66 -7.55
CA VAL A 555 -4.60 -8.54 -8.55
C VAL A 555 -4.66 -8.00 -10.00
N HIS A 556 -4.08 -6.85 -10.27
CA HIS A 556 -3.96 -6.20 -11.60
C HIS A 556 -5.30 -6.02 -12.35
N LEU A 557 -6.39 -5.84 -11.63
CA LEU A 557 -7.71 -5.52 -12.19
C LEU A 557 -8.49 -4.57 -11.26
N ALA A 558 -9.53 -3.96 -11.79
CA ALA A 558 -10.46 -3.16 -11.00
C ALA A 558 -11.65 -4.00 -10.55
N ALA A 559 -12.07 -3.86 -9.30
CA ALA A 559 -13.27 -4.45 -8.73
C ALA A 559 -13.72 -3.71 -7.47
N VAL A 560 -14.93 -3.98 -7.00
CA VAL A 560 -15.41 -3.53 -5.69
C VAL A 560 -16.02 -4.73 -4.97
N GLY A 561 -15.32 -5.19 -3.94
CA GLY A 561 -15.87 -6.20 -3.01
C GLY A 561 -16.65 -5.54 -1.89
N ARG A 562 -17.49 -6.29 -1.17
CA ARG A 562 -18.14 -5.80 0.03
C ARG A 562 -18.57 -6.91 0.98
N PHE A 563 -18.51 -6.61 2.27
CA PHE A 563 -19.19 -7.35 3.33
C PHE A 563 -20.43 -6.58 3.72
N TYR A 564 -21.49 -7.28 4.12
CA TYR A 564 -22.75 -6.65 4.53
C TYR A 564 -23.62 -7.62 5.35
N SER A 565 -24.58 -7.09 6.09
CA SER A 565 -25.53 -7.91 6.85
C SER A 565 -26.36 -8.77 5.93
N ASN A 566 -26.55 -10.04 6.32
CA ASN A 566 -27.41 -10.97 5.59
C ASN A 566 -28.80 -10.34 5.33
N ALA A 567 -29.33 -10.52 4.13
CA ALA A 567 -30.60 -9.93 3.68
C ALA A 567 -31.79 -10.17 4.63
N LYS A 568 -31.78 -11.27 5.40
CA LYS A 568 -32.79 -11.57 6.40
C LYS A 568 -32.87 -10.55 7.56
N GLN A 569 -31.79 -9.82 7.81
CA GLN A 569 -31.74 -8.82 8.86
C GLN A 569 -32.42 -7.51 8.46
N ASN A 570 -32.64 -7.29 7.17
CA ASN A 570 -33.34 -6.12 6.62
C ASN A 570 -32.75 -4.78 7.12
N ILE A 571 -31.40 -4.67 7.11
CA ILE A 571 -30.68 -3.49 7.55
C ILE A 571 -30.19 -2.73 6.31
N LYS A 572 -30.46 -1.43 6.26
CA LYS A 572 -29.95 -0.57 5.18
C LYS A 572 -28.46 -0.27 5.32
N ALA A 573 -27.78 -0.02 4.21
CA ALA A 573 -26.35 0.23 4.17
C ALA A 573 -25.88 1.37 5.11
N GLU A 574 -26.66 2.46 5.20
CA GLU A 574 -26.37 3.58 6.10
C GLU A 574 -26.43 3.22 7.60
N HIS A 575 -27.15 2.17 7.98
CA HIS A 575 -27.28 1.69 9.36
C HIS A 575 -26.51 0.39 9.60
N ASP A 576 -25.92 -0.18 8.56
CA ASP A 576 -25.24 -1.47 8.62
C ASP A 576 -23.76 -1.29 8.95
N TRP A 577 -23.38 -1.57 10.19
CA TRP A 577 -21.98 -1.56 10.61
C TRP A 577 -21.16 -2.73 10.05
N ARG A 578 -21.81 -3.76 9.48
CA ARG A 578 -21.17 -4.85 8.74
C ARG A 578 -20.90 -4.47 7.28
N TYR A 579 -21.50 -3.36 6.79
CA TYR A 579 -21.26 -2.89 5.44
C TYR A 579 -19.85 -2.30 5.34
N ILE A 580 -18.95 -3.08 4.75
CA ILE A 580 -17.53 -2.75 4.57
C ILE A 580 -17.17 -2.95 3.10
N PRO A 581 -17.18 -1.90 2.27
CA PRO A 581 -16.72 -1.98 0.89
C PRO A 581 -15.21 -2.16 0.83
N ASN A 582 -14.74 -2.94 -0.16
CA ASN A 582 -13.34 -3.13 -0.51
C ASN A 582 -13.11 -2.62 -1.94
N VAL A 583 -12.51 -1.44 -2.05
CA VAL A 583 -12.09 -0.84 -3.32
C VAL A 583 -10.81 -1.55 -3.77
N ILE A 584 -10.88 -2.26 -4.88
CA ILE A 584 -9.76 -2.97 -5.49
C ILE A 584 -9.34 -2.17 -6.71
N SER A 585 -8.17 -1.55 -6.64
CA SER A 585 -7.63 -0.73 -7.71
C SER A 585 -6.17 -1.11 -7.98
N SER A 586 -5.98 -1.91 -9.02
CA SER A 586 -4.71 -2.50 -9.43
C SER A 586 -4.80 -2.84 -10.94
N ALA A 587 -3.77 -2.66 -11.70
CA ALA A 587 -2.56 -1.93 -11.49
C ALA A 587 -2.63 -0.55 -12.16
N ILE A 588 -1.87 0.43 -11.66
CA ILE A 588 -1.75 1.70 -12.39
C ILE A 588 -0.79 1.57 -13.59
N THR A 589 0.22 0.72 -13.49
CA THR A 589 1.25 0.56 -14.52
C THR A 589 1.31 -0.86 -15.09
N ASN A 590 1.31 -1.89 -14.25
CA ASN A 590 1.49 -3.27 -14.69
C ASN A 590 0.36 -3.76 -15.61
N LYS A 591 0.67 -4.74 -16.44
CA LYS A 591 -0.31 -5.35 -17.33
C LYS A 591 -1.40 -6.09 -16.55
N PRO A 592 -2.67 -6.01 -16.98
CA PRO A 592 -3.75 -6.76 -16.36
C PRO A 592 -3.67 -8.26 -16.69
N PRO A 593 -4.37 -9.12 -15.91
CA PRO A 593 -4.52 -10.52 -16.24
C PRO A 593 -5.31 -10.72 -17.54
N PRO A 594 -5.17 -11.86 -18.21
CA PRO A 594 -5.99 -12.17 -19.39
C PRO A 594 -7.49 -12.08 -19.08
N THR A 595 -8.28 -11.58 -20.03
CA THR A 595 -9.74 -11.45 -19.91
C THR A 595 -10.43 -12.75 -19.48
N ALA A 596 -9.91 -13.90 -19.93
CA ALA A 596 -10.44 -15.22 -19.55
C ALA A 596 -10.35 -15.47 -18.02
N VAL A 597 -9.27 -15.02 -17.40
CA VAL A 597 -9.07 -15.11 -15.93
C VAL A 597 -10.08 -14.22 -15.21
N ALA A 598 -10.20 -12.95 -15.61
CA ALA A 598 -11.18 -12.02 -15.05
C ALA A 598 -12.62 -12.55 -15.19
N ASN A 599 -12.98 -13.12 -16.34
CA ASN A 599 -14.29 -13.74 -16.57
C ASN A 599 -14.51 -14.99 -15.68
N LEU A 600 -13.47 -15.77 -15.42
CA LEU A 600 -13.56 -16.92 -14.50
C LEU A 600 -13.81 -16.46 -13.07
N LEU A 601 -13.12 -15.40 -12.62
CA LEU A 601 -13.33 -14.78 -11.31
C LEU A 601 -14.77 -14.26 -11.17
N ALA A 602 -15.27 -13.55 -12.17
CA ALA A 602 -16.65 -13.05 -12.16
C ALA A 602 -17.71 -14.16 -12.13
N LYS A 603 -17.47 -15.29 -12.83
CA LYS A 603 -18.36 -16.47 -12.74
C LYS A 603 -18.40 -17.09 -11.35
N ARG A 604 -17.41 -16.81 -10.50
CA ARG A 604 -17.34 -17.21 -9.10
C ARG A 604 -17.91 -16.18 -8.14
N ASN A 605 -18.32 -15.02 -8.64
CA ASN A 605 -19.04 -14.04 -7.84
C ASN A 605 -20.41 -14.60 -7.44
N LYS A 606 -20.50 -15.06 -6.20
CA LYS A 606 -21.69 -15.58 -5.54
C LYS A 606 -21.75 -14.95 -4.16
N ILE A 607 -22.94 -14.98 -3.55
CA ILE A 607 -23.06 -14.67 -2.14
C ILE A 607 -22.29 -15.72 -1.36
N HIS A 608 -21.22 -15.30 -0.71
CA HIS A 608 -20.48 -16.10 0.25
C HIS A 608 -20.85 -15.66 1.65
N HIS A 609 -20.92 -16.61 2.57
CA HIS A 609 -21.20 -16.32 3.98
C HIS A 609 -19.88 -16.31 4.75
N LEU A 610 -19.56 -15.18 5.40
CA LEU A 610 -18.48 -15.10 6.37
C LEU A 610 -18.86 -15.88 7.63
N ASP A 611 -20.10 -15.65 8.05
CA ASP A 611 -20.80 -16.35 9.14
C ASP A 611 -22.31 -16.36 8.91
N SER A 612 -23.13 -16.60 9.95
CA SER A 612 -24.59 -16.61 9.86
C SER A 612 -25.22 -15.22 9.65
N GLU A 613 -24.47 -14.15 9.87
CA GLU A 613 -24.98 -12.77 9.89
C GLU A 613 -24.36 -11.89 8.81
N THR A 614 -23.19 -12.26 8.27
CA THR A 614 -22.43 -11.47 7.32
C THR A 614 -22.27 -12.20 6.00
N ASP A 615 -22.70 -11.55 4.93
CA ASP A 615 -22.53 -11.95 3.54
C ASP A 615 -21.39 -11.16 2.88
N GLU A 616 -20.84 -11.69 1.80
CA GLU A 616 -19.83 -11.05 0.97
C GLU A 616 -20.05 -11.32 -0.51
N THR A 617 -19.85 -10.29 -1.35
CA THR A 617 -19.92 -10.38 -2.82
C THR A 617 -19.06 -9.30 -3.46
N LEU A 618 -18.85 -9.38 -4.79
CA LEU A 618 -18.42 -8.22 -5.60
C LEU A 618 -19.65 -7.42 -6.06
N LEU A 619 -19.50 -6.10 -6.13
CA LEU A 619 -20.47 -5.20 -6.73
C LEU A 619 -20.33 -5.24 -8.26
N GLU A 620 -21.44 -5.32 -8.99
CA GLU A 620 -21.46 -5.23 -10.45
C GLU A 620 -21.44 -3.75 -10.89
N ILE A 621 -20.25 -3.17 -11.02
CA ILE A 621 -20.04 -1.76 -11.35
C ILE A 621 -19.73 -1.52 -12.84
N PHE A 622 -19.26 -2.54 -13.57
CA PHE A 622 -18.85 -2.38 -14.96
C PHE A 622 -20.03 -2.64 -15.91
N ASN A 623 -20.86 -1.63 -16.09
CA ASN A 623 -22.03 -1.68 -16.97
C ASN A 623 -21.66 -1.64 -18.47
N GLN A 624 -20.46 -1.22 -18.83
CA GLN A 624 -19.90 -1.23 -20.20
C GLN A 624 -18.38 -1.34 -20.19
N ASN A 625 -17.78 -1.68 -21.33
CA ASN A 625 -16.33 -1.63 -21.48
C ASN A 625 -15.83 -0.18 -21.53
N PRO A 626 -14.61 0.12 -21.00
CA PRO A 626 -14.07 1.46 -21.07
C PRO A 626 -13.84 1.89 -22.51
N GLY A 627 -14.27 3.13 -22.86
CA GLY A 627 -14.13 3.70 -24.19
C GLY A 627 -14.97 3.03 -25.28
N VAL A 628 -16.07 2.35 -24.93
CA VAL A 628 -16.94 1.70 -25.89
C VAL A 628 -17.43 2.72 -26.93
N GLY A 629 -17.31 2.37 -28.21
CA GLY A 629 -17.67 3.24 -29.36
C GLY A 629 -16.55 4.19 -29.83
N GLU A 630 -15.43 4.27 -29.11
CA GLU A 630 -14.28 5.07 -29.55
C GLU A 630 -13.41 4.29 -30.57
N PRO A 631 -12.82 4.97 -31.58
CA PRO A 631 -11.96 4.32 -32.55
C PRO A 631 -10.75 3.64 -31.93
N GLY A 632 -10.43 2.41 -32.33
CA GLY A 632 -9.27 1.67 -31.86
C GLY A 632 -9.43 0.97 -30.50
N VAL A 633 -10.52 1.21 -29.79
CA VAL A 633 -10.80 0.56 -28.50
C VAL A 633 -11.38 -0.84 -28.74
N LYS A 634 -10.74 -1.84 -28.11
CA LYS A 634 -11.19 -3.25 -28.18
C LYS A 634 -12.13 -3.57 -27.03
N PRO A 635 -13.22 -4.33 -27.27
CA PRO A 635 -14.05 -4.88 -26.20
C PRO A 635 -13.20 -5.69 -25.21
N LYS A 636 -13.47 -5.55 -23.89
CA LYS A 636 -12.76 -6.27 -22.84
C LYS A 636 -13.64 -7.37 -22.25
N SER A 637 -14.38 -7.09 -21.18
CA SER A 637 -15.06 -8.14 -20.43
C SER A 637 -16.52 -7.82 -20.05
N ALA A 638 -16.94 -6.56 -20.13
CA ALA A 638 -18.22 -6.10 -19.56
C ALA A 638 -19.47 -6.67 -20.25
N GLU A 639 -19.36 -7.30 -21.41
CA GLU A 639 -20.50 -8.01 -22.03
C GLU A 639 -20.99 -9.22 -21.21
N ASN A 640 -20.04 -9.85 -20.46
CA ASN A 640 -20.31 -11.07 -19.69
C ASN A 640 -19.82 -11.00 -18.24
N ASN A 641 -19.18 -9.88 -17.87
CA ASN A 641 -18.52 -9.69 -16.60
C ASN A 641 -18.68 -8.23 -16.15
N HIS A 642 -19.57 -8.01 -15.21
CA HIS A 642 -19.84 -6.69 -14.64
C HIS A 642 -19.11 -6.45 -13.31
N ALA A 643 -18.44 -7.47 -12.75
CA ALA A 643 -17.86 -7.43 -11.42
C ALA A 643 -16.35 -7.14 -11.40
N THR A 644 -15.62 -7.52 -12.45
CA THR A 644 -14.17 -7.30 -12.55
C THR A 644 -13.78 -6.74 -13.91
N MET A 645 -12.84 -5.80 -13.95
CA MET A 645 -12.35 -5.20 -15.19
C MET A 645 -10.83 -5.38 -15.32
N PRO A 646 -10.36 -6.26 -16.22
CA PRO A 646 -8.93 -6.48 -16.47
C PRO A 646 -8.34 -5.35 -17.32
N SER A 647 -8.05 -4.24 -16.69
CA SER A 647 -7.47 -3.05 -17.29
C SER A 647 -6.72 -2.25 -16.26
N ARG A 648 -5.66 -1.56 -16.67
CA ARG A 648 -4.96 -0.64 -15.78
C ARG A 648 -5.94 0.39 -15.23
N ASN A 649 -5.76 0.78 -13.97
CA ASN A 649 -6.71 1.66 -13.30
C ASN A 649 -6.12 2.31 -12.05
N TYR A 650 -6.81 3.33 -11.57
CA TYR A 650 -6.61 3.94 -10.26
C TYR A 650 -7.96 4.40 -9.69
N ALA A 651 -8.02 4.69 -8.39
CA ALA A 651 -9.25 5.15 -7.75
C ALA A 651 -9.14 6.59 -7.25
N ILE A 652 -10.26 7.31 -7.27
CA ILE A 652 -10.44 8.63 -6.65
C ILE A 652 -11.48 8.47 -5.55
N ILE A 653 -11.21 9.04 -4.37
CA ILE A 653 -12.10 8.99 -3.22
C ILE A 653 -12.21 10.41 -2.64
N CYS A 654 -13.43 10.92 -2.50
CA CYS A 654 -13.70 12.23 -1.91
C CYS A 654 -15.01 12.22 -1.13
N GLU A 655 -15.21 13.21 -0.26
CA GLU A 655 -16.50 13.39 0.40
C GLU A 655 -17.60 13.72 -0.59
N SER A 656 -18.71 13.01 -0.48
CA SER A 656 -19.89 13.12 -1.35
C SER A 656 -20.69 14.41 -1.13
N SER A 657 -20.67 14.97 0.07
CA SER A 657 -21.44 16.16 0.43
C SER A 657 -20.58 17.40 0.69
N HIS A 658 -21.07 18.55 0.30
CA HIS A 658 -20.44 19.82 0.62
C HIS A 658 -20.78 20.21 2.07
N HIS A 659 -19.77 20.24 2.95
CA HIS A 659 -19.94 20.74 4.33
C HIS A 659 -19.88 22.27 4.44
N ASN A 660 -19.43 22.97 3.40
CA ASN A 660 -19.20 24.41 3.39
C ASN A 660 -20.06 25.16 2.37
N ALA A 661 -21.28 24.74 2.12
CA ALA A 661 -22.21 25.50 1.28
C ALA A 661 -22.40 26.95 1.81
N GLU A 662 -22.31 27.17 3.12
CA GLU A 662 -22.43 28.50 3.74
C GLU A 662 -21.19 29.38 3.53
N GLY A 663 -19.98 28.82 3.50
CA GLY A 663 -18.74 29.58 3.25
C GLY A 663 -18.50 29.91 1.76
N ALA A 664 -18.94 29.05 0.86
CA ALA A 664 -18.81 29.25 -0.59
C ALA A 664 -19.79 30.31 -1.12
N MET A 665 -20.93 30.51 -0.48
CA MET A 665 -21.92 31.54 -0.86
C MET A 665 -21.43 32.98 -0.58
N SER A 666 -20.45 33.17 0.31
CA SER A 666 -19.93 34.51 0.60
C SER A 666 -18.94 35.04 -0.45
N ASN A 667 -18.41 34.18 -1.34
CA ASN A 667 -17.35 34.50 -2.29
C ASN A 667 -17.77 34.54 -3.78
N GLY A 668 -19.05 34.75 -4.07
CA GLY A 668 -19.49 35.28 -5.38
C GLY A 668 -19.17 34.41 -6.61
N VAL A 669 -18.97 33.12 -6.48
CA VAL A 669 -18.94 32.19 -7.62
C VAL A 669 -20.37 31.73 -7.90
N ASN A 670 -21.08 32.48 -8.76
CA ASN A 670 -22.32 32.07 -9.40
C ASN A 670 -22.02 30.83 -10.30
N GLY A 671 -22.11 29.67 -9.74
CA GLY A 671 -22.00 28.40 -10.46
C GLY A 671 -22.99 27.40 -9.84
N HIS A 672 -24.21 27.43 -10.36
CA HIS A 672 -25.32 26.50 -10.07
C HIS A 672 -25.77 26.41 -8.59
N THR A 673 -26.65 27.39 -8.31
CA THR A 673 -27.62 27.32 -7.21
C THR A 673 -28.28 25.94 -7.10
N ASN A 674 -28.51 25.55 -5.84
CA ASN A 674 -29.60 24.70 -5.39
C ASN A 674 -30.67 24.45 -6.47
N GLY A 675 -30.41 23.57 -7.42
CA GLY A 675 -31.45 22.74 -7.89
C GLY A 675 -31.57 21.66 -6.82
N ASP A 676 -32.66 21.67 -6.08
CA ASP A 676 -33.14 20.47 -5.44
C ASP A 676 -32.82 19.33 -6.40
N VAL A 677 -32.07 18.33 -5.93
CA VAL A 677 -31.89 17.07 -6.65
C VAL A 677 -33.24 16.34 -6.61
N GLU A 678 -34.30 17.06 -6.95
CA GLU A 678 -35.57 16.56 -7.42
C GLU A 678 -35.34 16.02 -8.83
N GLY A 679 -35.07 14.76 -8.90
CA GLY A 679 -34.98 14.11 -10.18
C GLY A 679 -34.04 12.95 -10.31
N TYR A 680 -33.11 12.75 -9.42
CA TYR A 680 -32.50 11.44 -9.28
C TYR A 680 -33.36 10.57 -8.38
N GLY A 681 -34.63 10.40 -8.77
CA GLY A 681 -35.49 9.35 -8.26
C GLY A 681 -34.75 8.02 -8.40
N ASP A 682 -35.08 7.07 -7.55
CA ASP A 682 -34.52 5.72 -7.45
C ASP A 682 -34.34 4.96 -8.80
N ASN A 683 -34.72 5.57 -9.90
CA ASN A 683 -34.79 4.99 -11.25
C ASN A 683 -33.77 5.53 -12.27
N ALA A 684 -32.96 6.54 -11.95
CA ALA A 684 -32.16 7.19 -12.99
C ALA A 684 -30.65 6.80 -12.97
N ALA A 685 -30.14 6.27 -11.89
CA ALA A 685 -28.70 6.12 -11.73
C ALA A 685 -28.12 4.84 -12.36
N PHE A 686 -28.87 3.77 -12.46
CA PHE A 686 -28.39 2.52 -13.05
C PHE A 686 -29.60 1.66 -13.41
N SER A 687 -29.74 1.28 -14.67
CA SER A 687 -30.56 0.13 -15.00
C SER A 687 -29.71 -1.10 -14.71
N PRO A 688 -29.98 -1.83 -13.63
CA PRO A 688 -29.25 -3.08 -13.39
C PRO A 688 -29.42 -3.96 -14.63
N PRO A 689 -28.45 -4.82 -14.96
CA PRO A 689 -28.61 -5.80 -16.01
C PRO A 689 -29.94 -6.53 -15.79
N LYS A 690 -30.66 -6.88 -16.86
CA LYS A 690 -32.04 -7.41 -16.83
C LYS A 690 -32.25 -8.58 -15.88
N ASN A 691 -31.18 -9.21 -15.39
CA ASN A 691 -31.14 -10.19 -14.29
C ASN A 691 -29.81 -9.98 -13.55
N PRO A 692 -29.73 -9.07 -12.56
CA PRO A 692 -28.54 -8.98 -11.71
C PRO A 692 -28.36 -10.32 -11.01
N ARG A 693 -27.18 -10.92 -11.18
CA ARG A 693 -26.83 -12.17 -10.46
C ARG A 693 -26.82 -11.94 -8.96
N GLU A 694 -26.45 -10.73 -8.57
CA GLU A 694 -26.30 -10.30 -7.20
C GLU A 694 -27.10 -8.99 -6.98
N PRO A 695 -28.15 -9.03 -6.17
CA PRO A 695 -28.93 -7.84 -5.87
C PRO A 695 -28.09 -6.83 -5.08
N LEU A 696 -28.39 -5.54 -5.25
CA LEU A 696 -27.84 -4.51 -4.39
C LEU A 696 -28.26 -4.76 -2.94
N HIS A 697 -27.33 -4.50 -2.00
CA HIS A 697 -27.68 -4.46 -0.60
C HIS A 697 -28.67 -3.30 -0.36
N MET A 698 -29.64 -3.49 0.53
CA MET A 698 -30.66 -2.49 0.80
C MET A 698 -30.01 -1.15 1.20
N GLY A 699 -30.37 -0.08 0.53
CA GLY A 699 -29.78 1.26 0.71
C GLY A 699 -28.53 1.52 -0.13
N GLU A 700 -27.92 0.51 -0.76
CA GLU A 700 -26.89 0.77 -1.79
C GLU A 700 -27.48 1.50 -2.97
N LYS A 701 -26.75 2.48 -3.48
CA LYS A 701 -27.10 3.17 -4.73
C LYS A 701 -26.54 2.41 -5.92
N GLY A 702 -27.13 2.61 -7.09
CA GLY A 702 -26.59 2.07 -8.33
C GLY A 702 -25.15 2.55 -8.58
N ALA A 703 -24.41 1.79 -9.37
CA ALA A 703 -23.02 2.06 -9.68
C ALA A 703 -22.76 2.00 -11.20
N GLY A 704 -21.65 2.53 -11.68
CA GLY A 704 -21.26 2.45 -13.08
C GLY A 704 -20.95 3.79 -13.73
N THR A 705 -20.92 3.82 -15.07
CA THR A 705 -20.57 5.02 -15.85
C THR A 705 -21.62 6.14 -15.76
N ASN A 706 -22.86 5.80 -15.49
CA ASN A 706 -23.97 6.76 -15.34
C ASN A 706 -24.07 7.33 -13.93
N HIS A 707 -23.33 6.79 -12.96
CA HIS A 707 -23.31 7.32 -11.62
C HIS A 707 -22.60 8.69 -11.62
N PRO A 708 -23.12 9.72 -10.93
CA PRO A 708 -22.50 11.05 -10.95
C PRO A 708 -21.04 11.04 -10.48
N ALA A 709 -20.66 10.17 -9.55
CA ALA A 709 -19.28 10.02 -9.11
C ALA A 709 -18.33 9.53 -10.23
N ALA A 710 -18.83 8.98 -11.34
CA ALA A 710 -18.00 8.55 -12.46
C ALA A 710 -17.22 9.72 -13.10
N GLN A 711 -17.63 10.97 -12.88
CA GLN A 711 -16.88 12.16 -13.27
C GLN A 711 -15.59 12.37 -12.46
N GLY A 712 -15.44 11.68 -11.33
CA GLY A 712 -14.21 11.62 -10.54
C GLY A 712 -14.03 12.71 -9.49
N ILE A 713 -14.67 13.85 -9.66
CA ILE A 713 -14.44 15.04 -8.83
C ILE A 713 -15.73 15.69 -8.32
N ASN A 714 -16.88 15.20 -8.75
CA ASN A 714 -18.16 15.76 -8.37
C ASN A 714 -18.60 15.22 -7.00
N ARG A 715 -19.03 16.15 -6.14
CA ARG A 715 -19.65 15.82 -4.87
C ARG A 715 -21.14 15.58 -5.10
N THR A 716 -21.50 14.33 -5.20
CA THR A 716 -22.85 13.95 -5.67
C THR A 716 -23.93 14.07 -4.60
N GLY A 717 -23.57 14.03 -3.32
CA GLY A 717 -24.50 13.93 -2.21
C GLY A 717 -25.20 12.56 -2.09
N LEU A 718 -25.00 11.63 -3.02
CA LEU A 718 -25.67 10.32 -3.03
C LEU A 718 -25.28 9.43 -1.84
N GLY A 719 -24.08 9.60 -1.28
CA GLY A 719 -23.65 8.96 -0.06
C GLY A 719 -24.31 9.52 1.22
N GLY A 720 -25.16 10.53 1.09
CA GLY A 720 -25.72 11.26 2.22
C GLY A 720 -24.72 12.21 2.87
N ALA A 721 -25.12 12.79 4.00
CA ALA A 721 -24.22 13.65 4.78
C ALA A 721 -22.97 12.86 5.21
N ASN A 722 -21.78 13.40 4.93
CA ASN A 722 -20.50 12.77 5.18
C ASN A 722 -20.26 11.41 4.48
N GLY A 723 -21.00 11.08 3.41
CA GLY A 723 -20.72 9.92 2.59
C GLY A 723 -19.47 10.12 1.72
N LEU A 724 -19.03 9.05 1.06
CA LEU A 724 -17.93 9.11 0.09
C LEU A 724 -18.43 8.85 -1.33
N ASP A 725 -17.84 9.56 -2.28
CA ASP A 725 -17.89 9.24 -3.70
C ASP A 725 -16.58 8.55 -4.09
N VAL A 726 -16.71 7.43 -4.78
CA VAL A 726 -15.59 6.65 -5.27
C VAL A 726 -15.69 6.52 -6.78
N THR A 727 -14.59 6.78 -7.47
CA THR A 727 -14.46 6.61 -8.92
C THR A 727 -13.32 5.66 -9.23
N LEU A 728 -13.59 4.57 -9.93
CA LEU A 728 -12.55 3.77 -10.57
C LEU A 728 -12.29 4.37 -11.96
N ARG A 729 -11.08 4.87 -12.18
CA ARG A 729 -10.61 5.40 -13.47
C ARG A 729 -9.91 4.28 -14.22
N VAL A 730 -10.56 3.74 -15.24
CA VAL A 730 -10.12 2.55 -15.96
C VAL A 730 -9.62 2.91 -17.34
N GLU A 731 -8.42 2.43 -17.70
CA GLU A 731 -7.78 2.68 -18.98
C GLU A 731 -8.65 2.23 -20.15
N LYS A 732 -8.82 3.12 -21.14
CA LYS A 732 -9.55 2.84 -22.39
C LYS A 732 -8.72 2.01 -23.34
N ASN A 733 -7.49 2.42 -23.61
CA ASN A 733 -6.62 1.81 -24.62
C ASN A 733 -5.16 1.76 -24.12
N PRO A 734 -4.55 0.58 -23.99
CA PRO A 734 -3.16 0.44 -23.54
C PRO A 734 -2.11 1.03 -24.49
N SER A 735 -2.48 1.24 -25.78
CA SER A 735 -1.61 1.90 -26.76
C SER A 735 -1.73 3.43 -26.76
N ASP A 736 -2.54 3.99 -25.88
CA ASP A 736 -2.68 5.44 -25.72
C ASP A 736 -1.63 5.96 -24.73
N ASN A 737 -0.61 6.64 -25.25
CA ASN A 737 0.45 7.23 -24.44
C ASN A 737 -0.01 8.39 -23.55
N GLN A 738 -1.24 8.91 -23.75
CA GLN A 738 -1.84 9.89 -22.86
C GLN A 738 -2.63 9.25 -21.72
N GLY A 739 -2.86 7.94 -21.76
CA GLY A 739 -3.47 7.17 -20.69
C GLY A 739 -4.92 7.57 -20.38
N HIS A 740 -5.73 7.92 -21.37
CA HIS A 740 -7.13 8.31 -21.13
C HIS A 740 -7.91 7.16 -20.49
N THR A 741 -8.75 7.53 -19.51
CA THR A 741 -9.55 6.59 -18.74
C THR A 741 -11.06 6.83 -18.89
N GLN A 742 -11.84 5.81 -18.52
CA GLN A 742 -13.29 5.87 -18.31
C GLN A 742 -13.57 5.77 -16.82
N GLY A 743 -14.38 6.67 -16.27
CA GLY A 743 -14.80 6.61 -14.88
C GLY A 743 -15.98 5.67 -14.68
N TYR A 744 -15.94 4.93 -13.54
CA TYR A 744 -17.04 4.13 -13.00
C TYR A 744 -17.23 4.54 -11.55
N GLY A 745 -18.41 5.06 -11.23
CA GLY A 745 -18.69 5.67 -9.93
C GLY A 745 -19.58 4.83 -9.04
N PHE A 746 -19.43 5.00 -7.74
CA PHE A 746 -20.40 4.58 -6.73
C PHE A 746 -20.22 5.44 -5.47
N SER A 747 -21.21 5.39 -4.55
CA SER A 747 -21.16 6.13 -3.30
C SER A 747 -21.22 5.20 -2.11
N ILE A 748 -20.48 5.56 -1.04
CA ILE A 748 -20.44 4.83 0.23
C ILE A 748 -21.09 5.72 1.29
N PRO A 749 -22.24 5.31 1.91
CA PRO A 749 -22.85 6.09 2.97
C PRO A 749 -21.98 6.09 4.23
N ALA A 750 -22.01 7.20 4.96
CA ALA A 750 -21.51 7.21 6.33
C ALA A 750 -22.33 6.24 7.19
N LEU A 751 -21.75 5.78 8.30
CA LEU A 751 -22.49 4.96 9.25
C LEU A 751 -23.28 5.88 10.21
N GLU A 752 -24.60 5.82 10.13
CA GLU A 752 -25.49 6.59 11.02
C GLU A 752 -25.64 5.88 12.37
N SER A 753 -25.30 6.60 13.44
CA SER A 753 -25.47 6.10 14.81
C SER A 753 -26.93 6.16 15.23
N GLY A 754 -27.49 5.06 15.72
CA GLY A 754 -28.67 5.07 16.59
C GLY A 754 -30.00 4.66 16.01
N ALA A 755 -30.13 4.18 14.77
CA ALA A 755 -31.41 3.74 14.21
C ALA A 755 -31.78 2.27 14.44
N TYR A 756 -30.81 1.42 14.84
CA TYR A 756 -31.09 0.01 15.12
C TYR A 756 -31.48 -0.23 16.58
N LYS A 757 -32.73 0.06 16.94
CA LYS A 757 -33.35 -0.61 18.07
C LYS A 757 -33.79 -1.99 17.57
N GLY A 758 -32.88 -2.93 17.62
CA GLY A 758 -33.19 -4.32 17.31
C GLY A 758 -34.41 -4.77 18.13
N GLN A 759 -35.34 -5.42 17.48
CA GLN A 759 -36.37 -6.18 18.18
C GLN A 759 -35.66 -7.22 19.05
N GLY A 760 -35.60 -6.91 20.35
CA GLY A 760 -35.38 -7.85 21.43
C GLY A 760 -34.17 -8.77 21.28
N GLU A 761 -33.01 -8.34 21.74
CA GLU A 761 -32.03 -9.30 22.27
C GLU A 761 -32.68 -10.02 23.47
N LYS A 762 -33.18 -11.21 23.21
CA LYS A 762 -33.39 -12.19 24.30
C LYS A 762 -32.03 -12.87 24.50
N TRP A 763 -31.43 -12.55 25.62
CA TRP A 763 -30.27 -13.24 26.19
C TRP A 763 -30.59 -14.71 26.46
#